data_60841710e4fc592b6c41f58ecc05ac58
#
_entry.id   60841710e4fc592b6c41f58ecc05ac58
#
_cell.length_a   1.000
_cell.length_b   1.000
_cell.length_c   1.000
_cell.angle_alpha   90.00
_cell.angle_beta   90.00
_cell.angle_gamma   90.00
#
_symmetry.space_group_name_H-M   'P 1'
#
loop_
_entity.id
_entity.type
_entity.pdbx_description
1 polymer ?
#
loop_
_entity_poly.entity_id
_entity_poly.type
_entity_poly.pdbx_seq_one_letter_code
_entity_poly.pdbx_strand_id
1 'polypeptide(L)'
;MENRYTDSVKNAWKFAAEEASKLGSEYVGTEHLLIGISNEKDSVGGKILNSLGLTVTALEEFLQAYNDSVFFRNTDLYIAPRTKRVLEMAVEEANELGNNYVGTEHLLLAIIHEGGGLAIRILEQFNVTGGKLKRAFEQFMSEENGSEKNENLGDLGEFAVDLNERAKQGKIDPVVGRQTEINRVIQILSRRNKNNPVLIGEPGVGKTAIAEGLAQRIINNDVPEILKNCRIISLNMSSVVAGTKYRGEFEERLKKVLEEVKKHENWILFIDELHTLVGAGAGEGSMDAANIMKPALARGEIRCIGATTLKEYKKYIEKDAALERRFQPVKVGEPTPKDTIDILMGLRDRYEAFHKAKITDEAIKKAVELSSRYITDRFQPDKAIDVIDEAAAKVRMEASSTPDDLKKKEEDLASVQKEKEAAISAQNFERAAILRDQAKELSGQIEKMKGEWKGGDHEHLVVTEEDVAEVVAKWTGVPLQNLKQKDSERLLHLEEELHKRVIGQEDAVTAVAKAIRRARAGMKDPKRPIGSFLFLGSTGVGKTELARALAETMFGSEKNMLRFDMSEYMEKHEVSRLVGAPPGYVGYEEGGQLTDAVRRNPYSVILFDEVEKAHADFFNILLQVLDDGRLTDGQGRTVDFTNCVIIMTSNLGSGLLRGKEKKLGFIDKNEDKKDFESAKAMILDQVKHTFRPEFINRIDEIIVFHPLTTENLSEIAKLLLKAVEKKLEHLHLKMDVSEKARNHLIADGSDFEYGARPLKRTIQKEVEDEISELLLSGKLKGKSTIHVDVGEKNNLVFNAD
;
A
#
# COMPACT_ATOMS: atom_id res chain seq x y z
N MET A 1 0.75 -2.02 -36.35
CA MET A 1 -0.18 -3.16 -36.18
C MET A 1 0.46 -4.40 -35.55
N GLU A 2 1.76 -4.61 -35.70
CA GLU A 2 2.44 -5.84 -35.22
C GLU A 2 2.52 -6.06 -33.71
N ASN A 3 2.33 -5.03 -32.89
CA ASN A 3 2.50 -5.13 -31.42
C ASN A 3 1.25 -5.61 -30.64
N ARG A 4 0.15 -5.91 -31.32
CA ARG A 4 -1.08 -6.37 -30.64
C ARG A 4 -1.33 -7.87 -30.73
N TYR A 5 -0.58 -8.62 -31.54
CA TYR A 5 -0.75 -10.05 -31.73
C TYR A 5 0.16 -10.85 -30.81
N THR A 6 -0.39 -11.90 -30.19
CA THR A 6 0.40 -12.84 -29.38
C THR A 6 1.43 -13.60 -30.25
N ASP A 7 2.45 -14.14 -29.62
CA ASP A 7 3.45 -14.92 -30.35
C ASP A 7 2.86 -16.18 -31.00
N SER A 8 1.87 -16.80 -30.37
CA SER A 8 1.10 -17.92 -30.98
C SER A 8 0.39 -17.50 -32.26
N VAL A 9 -0.14 -16.27 -32.32
CA VAL A 9 -0.76 -15.77 -33.56
C VAL A 9 0.29 -15.52 -34.64
N LYS A 10 1.45 -15.01 -34.31
CA LYS A 10 2.55 -14.79 -35.26
C LYS A 10 3.07 -16.12 -35.79
N ASN A 11 3.20 -17.14 -34.94
CA ASN A 11 3.59 -18.49 -35.35
C ASN A 11 2.53 -19.14 -36.23
N ALA A 12 1.25 -19.04 -35.86
CA ALA A 12 0.13 -19.53 -36.69
C ALA A 12 0.11 -18.87 -38.06
N TRP A 13 0.36 -17.57 -38.14
CA TRP A 13 0.48 -16.85 -39.41
C TRP A 13 1.66 -17.32 -40.26
N LYS A 14 2.83 -17.51 -39.65
CA LYS A 14 4.02 -18.01 -40.34
C LYS A 14 3.78 -19.40 -40.92
N PHE A 15 3.21 -20.28 -40.13
CA PHE A 15 2.86 -21.63 -40.59
C PHE A 15 1.79 -21.61 -41.68
N ALA A 16 0.78 -20.75 -41.58
CA ALA A 16 -0.23 -20.55 -42.62
C ALA A 16 0.38 -20.11 -43.96
N ALA A 17 1.39 -19.24 -43.94
CA ALA A 17 2.11 -18.81 -45.13
C ALA A 17 2.96 -19.95 -45.70
N GLU A 18 3.64 -20.74 -44.89
CA GLU A 18 4.39 -21.92 -45.30
C GLU A 18 3.48 -22.97 -45.98
N GLU A 19 2.32 -23.24 -45.41
CA GLU A 19 1.34 -24.20 -45.99
C GLU A 19 0.72 -23.68 -47.27
N ALA A 20 0.39 -22.38 -47.38
CA ALA A 20 -0.07 -21.77 -48.61
C ALA A 20 0.96 -21.97 -49.75
N SER A 21 2.25 -21.79 -49.41
CA SER A 21 3.34 -22.01 -50.36
C SER A 21 3.48 -23.50 -50.78
N LYS A 22 3.36 -24.45 -49.85
CA LYS A 22 3.42 -25.89 -50.12
C LYS A 22 2.26 -26.36 -50.99
N LEU A 23 1.08 -25.81 -50.77
CA LEU A 23 -0.14 -26.12 -51.53
C LEU A 23 -0.20 -25.38 -52.87
N GLY A 24 0.82 -24.58 -53.24
CA GLY A 24 0.90 -23.86 -54.51
C GLY A 24 -0.10 -22.70 -54.64
N SER A 25 -0.58 -22.15 -53.53
CA SER A 25 -1.52 -21.03 -53.56
C SER A 25 -0.81 -19.69 -53.80
N GLU A 26 -1.42 -18.78 -54.59
CA GLU A 26 -0.91 -17.44 -54.82
C GLU A 26 -1.16 -16.47 -53.61
N TYR A 27 -2.00 -16.87 -52.68
CA TYR A 27 -2.39 -16.07 -51.54
C TYR A 27 -2.60 -16.88 -50.27
N VAL A 28 -2.41 -16.25 -49.12
CA VAL A 28 -2.75 -16.82 -47.82
C VAL A 28 -4.25 -16.59 -47.57
N GLY A 29 -5.03 -17.65 -47.66
CA GLY A 29 -6.49 -17.63 -47.39
C GLY A 29 -6.85 -17.93 -45.95
N THR A 30 -8.14 -17.87 -45.63
CA THR A 30 -8.67 -18.16 -44.28
C THR A 30 -8.50 -19.64 -43.92
N GLU A 31 -8.48 -20.54 -44.90
CA GLU A 31 -8.22 -21.99 -44.77
C GLU A 31 -6.78 -22.27 -44.32
N HIS A 32 -5.81 -21.56 -44.86
CA HIS A 32 -4.42 -21.66 -44.43
C HIS A 32 -4.25 -21.11 -42.98
N LEU A 33 -4.97 -20.03 -42.66
CA LEU A 33 -4.97 -19.49 -41.29
C LEU A 33 -5.58 -20.51 -40.29
N LEU A 34 -6.62 -21.24 -40.67
CA LEU A 34 -7.21 -22.30 -39.85
C LEU A 34 -6.22 -23.42 -39.55
N ILE A 35 -5.42 -23.83 -40.56
CA ILE A 35 -4.35 -24.84 -40.37
C ILE A 35 -3.28 -24.28 -39.42
N GLY A 36 -2.87 -23.02 -39.61
CA GLY A 36 -1.90 -22.35 -38.74
C GLY A 36 -2.34 -22.31 -37.30
N ILE A 37 -3.62 -22.01 -37.03
CA ILE A 37 -4.20 -22.05 -35.68
C ILE A 37 -4.17 -23.46 -35.09
N SER A 38 -4.54 -24.48 -35.91
CA SER A 38 -4.54 -25.89 -35.48
C SER A 38 -3.14 -26.42 -35.16
N ASN A 39 -2.09 -25.87 -35.81
CA ASN A 39 -0.70 -26.23 -35.55
C ASN A 39 -0.20 -25.76 -34.17
N GLU A 40 -0.71 -24.65 -33.67
CA GLU A 40 -0.37 -24.10 -32.37
C GLU A 40 -1.12 -24.83 -31.24
N LYS A 41 -0.73 -26.10 -30.99
CA LYS A 41 -1.42 -27.02 -30.07
C LYS A 41 -1.59 -26.52 -28.65
N ASP A 42 -0.68 -25.69 -28.19
CA ASP A 42 -0.72 -25.13 -26.81
C ASP A 42 -1.55 -23.86 -26.71
N SER A 43 -1.92 -23.24 -27.84
CA SER A 43 -2.79 -22.06 -27.88
C SER A 43 -4.26 -22.43 -27.67
N VAL A 44 -5.05 -21.49 -27.20
CA VAL A 44 -6.49 -21.67 -26.95
C VAL A 44 -7.21 -22.08 -28.23
N GLY A 45 -7.01 -21.36 -29.33
CA GLY A 45 -7.61 -21.70 -30.63
C GLY A 45 -7.19 -23.09 -31.16
N GLY A 46 -5.91 -23.43 -30.97
CA GLY A 46 -5.38 -24.76 -31.37
C GLY A 46 -5.97 -25.89 -30.55
N LYS A 47 -6.09 -25.73 -29.23
CA LYS A 47 -6.74 -26.70 -28.35
C LYS A 47 -8.20 -26.93 -28.73
N ILE A 48 -8.95 -25.87 -28.99
CA ILE A 48 -10.35 -25.95 -29.43
C ILE A 48 -10.48 -26.72 -30.76
N LEU A 49 -9.68 -26.37 -31.77
CA LEU A 49 -9.74 -27.05 -33.06
C LEU A 49 -9.36 -28.54 -32.97
N ASN A 50 -8.30 -28.85 -32.25
CA ASN A 50 -7.86 -30.23 -32.06
C ASN A 50 -8.90 -31.07 -31.27
N SER A 51 -9.56 -30.48 -30.26
CA SER A 51 -10.64 -31.15 -29.50
C SER A 51 -11.86 -31.46 -30.34
N LEU A 52 -12.10 -30.69 -31.41
CA LEU A 52 -13.17 -30.90 -32.37
C LEU A 52 -12.75 -31.79 -33.57
N GLY A 53 -11.56 -32.37 -33.51
CA GLY A 53 -11.03 -33.28 -34.55
C GLY A 53 -10.41 -32.57 -35.76
N LEU A 54 -10.27 -31.26 -35.75
CA LEU A 54 -9.66 -30.45 -36.77
C LEU A 54 -8.14 -30.38 -36.58
N THR A 55 -7.47 -31.49 -36.78
CA THR A 55 -6.00 -31.56 -36.71
C THR A 55 -5.35 -31.09 -38.01
N VAL A 56 -4.08 -30.72 -37.97
CA VAL A 56 -3.30 -30.26 -39.13
C VAL A 56 -3.39 -31.29 -40.27
N THR A 57 -3.19 -32.56 -39.99
CA THR A 57 -3.27 -33.66 -40.98
C THR A 57 -4.63 -33.77 -41.63
N ALA A 58 -5.72 -33.69 -40.84
CA ALA A 58 -7.07 -33.75 -41.38
C ALA A 58 -7.40 -32.53 -42.26
N LEU A 59 -6.90 -31.39 -41.94
CA LEU A 59 -7.05 -30.14 -42.73
C LEU A 59 -6.23 -30.17 -44.02
N GLU A 60 -5.00 -30.69 -43.97
CA GLU A 60 -4.13 -30.86 -45.15
C GLU A 60 -4.71 -31.86 -46.12
N GLU A 61 -5.19 -33.05 -45.67
CA GLU A 61 -5.83 -34.04 -46.50
C GLU A 61 -7.09 -33.48 -47.19
N PHE A 62 -7.88 -32.69 -46.49
CA PHE A 62 -9.05 -32.06 -47.09
C PHE A 62 -8.68 -31.03 -48.16
N LEU A 63 -7.68 -30.19 -47.92
CA LEU A 63 -7.23 -29.17 -48.90
C LEU A 63 -6.56 -29.81 -50.11
N GLN A 64 -5.80 -30.88 -49.93
CA GLN A 64 -5.24 -31.65 -51.06
C GLN A 64 -6.30 -32.27 -51.95
N ALA A 65 -7.38 -32.84 -51.36
CA ALA A 65 -8.52 -33.39 -52.10
C ALA A 65 -9.33 -32.29 -52.83
N TYR A 66 -9.30 -31.06 -52.37
CA TYR A 66 -10.05 -29.95 -52.96
C TYR A 66 -9.27 -29.19 -54.05
N ASN A 67 -7.91 -29.28 -54.07
CA ASN A 67 -7.02 -28.59 -55.04
C ASN A 67 -6.65 -29.52 -56.20
N ASP A 68 -7.54 -29.70 -57.17
CA ASP A 68 -7.34 -30.53 -58.35
C ASP A 68 -6.59 -29.80 -59.51
N SER A 69 -5.89 -28.68 -59.23
CA SER A 69 -5.27 -27.90 -60.35
C SER A 69 -3.99 -27.15 -60.01
N VAL A 70 -2.95 -27.59 -60.72
CA VAL A 70 -1.77 -26.83 -61.20
C VAL A 70 -0.88 -26.15 -60.15
N PHE A 71 0.29 -26.76 -60.00
CA PHE A 71 1.43 -26.19 -59.22
C PHE A 71 1.96 -24.91 -59.91
N PHE A 72 1.72 -23.77 -59.34
CA PHE A 72 2.45 -22.52 -59.58
C PHE A 72 3.50 -22.32 -58.51
N ARG A 73 4.78 -22.28 -58.90
CA ARG A 73 5.88 -21.80 -58.05
C ARG A 73 5.93 -20.26 -58.16
N ASN A 74 5.29 -19.57 -57.26
CA ASN A 74 5.46 -18.12 -57.17
C ASN A 74 6.14 -17.79 -55.85
N THR A 75 7.07 -16.85 -55.87
CA THR A 75 7.90 -16.46 -54.68
C THR A 75 7.26 -15.38 -53.81
N ASP A 76 6.21 -14.72 -54.29
CA ASP A 76 5.54 -13.65 -53.54
C ASP A 76 4.08 -14.04 -53.21
N LEU A 77 3.82 -14.37 -51.92
CA LEU A 77 2.49 -14.67 -51.42
C LEU A 77 1.75 -13.38 -51.09
N TYR A 78 0.55 -13.22 -51.61
CA TYR A 78 -0.33 -12.12 -51.25
C TYR A 78 -1.31 -12.55 -50.11
N ILE A 79 -1.76 -11.56 -49.30
CA ILE A 79 -2.82 -11.82 -48.30
C ILE A 79 -4.18 -11.71 -49.01
N ALA A 80 -4.99 -12.74 -48.89
CA ALA A 80 -6.35 -12.71 -49.45
C ALA A 80 -7.18 -11.60 -48.79
N PRO A 81 -8.04 -10.88 -49.55
CA PRO A 81 -8.84 -9.78 -48.98
C PRO A 81 -9.71 -10.21 -47.81
N ARG A 82 -10.21 -11.43 -47.78
CA ARG A 82 -10.96 -12.01 -46.65
C ARG A 82 -10.07 -12.23 -45.42
N THR A 83 -8.88 -12.75 -45.60
CA THR A 83 -7.91 -12.95 -44.51
C THR A 83 -7.54 -11.63 -43.87
N LYS A 84 -7.38 -10.57 -44.69
CA LYS A 84 -7.14 -9.23 -44.17
C LYS A 84 -8.31 -8.75 -43.31
N ARG A 85 -9.56 -8.97 -43.76
CA ARG A 85 -10.76 -8.63 -42.99
C ARG A 85 -10.84 -9.42 -41.68
N VAL A 86 -10.52 -10.73 -41.69
CA VAL A 86 -10.48 -11.56 -40.48
C VAL A 86 -9.46 -11.02 -39.47
N LEU A 87 -8.29 -10.57 -39.92
CA LEU A 87 -7.30 -9.95 -39.04
C LEU A 87 -7.81 -8.64 -38.42
N GLU A 88 -8.55 -7.83 -39.17
CA GLU A 88 -9.15 -6.61 -38.66
C GLU A 88 -10.26 -6.91 -37.63
N MET A 89 -11.16 -7.84 -37.92
CA MET A 89 -12.22 -8.31 -37.05
C MET A 89 -11.69 -8.96 -35.76
N ALA A 90 -10.56 -9.68 -35.83
CA ALA A 90 -9.97 -10.29 -34.64
C ALA A 90 -9.52 -9.26 -33.59
N VAL A 91 -9.19 -8.03 -34.03
CA VAL A 91 -8.90 -6.91 -33.14
C VAL A 91 -10.18 -6.40 -32.46
N GLU A 92 -11.29 -6.38 -33.19
CA GLU A 92 -12.60 -6.00 -32.65
C GLU A 92 -13.08 -7.04 -31.63
N GLU A 93 -12.98 -8.33 -31.95
CA GLU A 93 -13.31 -9.45 -31.04
C GLU A 93 -12.49 -9.37 -29.74
N ALA A 94 -11.18 -9.09 -29.84
CA ALA A 94 -10.34 -8.95 -28.64
C ALA A 94 -10.78 -7.77 -27.77
N ASN A 95 -11.15 -6.63 -28.38
CA ASN A 95 -11.65 -5.47 -27.63
C ASN A 95 -13.02 -5.73 -26.98
N GLU A 96 -13.95 -6.45 -27.66
CA GLU A 96 -15.25 -6.83 -27.11
C GLU A 96 -15.13 -7.78 -25.92
N LEU A 97 -14.14 -8.67 -25.94
CA LEU A 97 -13.83 -9.58 -24.85
C LEU A 97 -12.96 -8.93 -23.74
N GLY A 98 -12.62 -7.65 -23.88
CA GLY A 98 -11.83 -6.92 -22.90
C GLY A 98 -10.33 -7.25 -22.88
N ASN A 99 -9.81 -7.88 -23.93
CA ASN A 99 -8.42 -8.31 -24.05
C ASN A 99 -7.57 -7.24 -24.76
N ASN A 100 -6.38 -6.98 -24.21
CA ASN A 100 -5.43 -6.03 -24.79
C ASN A 100 -4.61 -6.60 -25.96
N TYR A 101 -4.64 -7.93 -26.14
CA TYR A 101 -3.88 -8.66 -27.17
C TYR A 101 -4.80 -9.59 -27.97
N VAL A 102 -4.48 -9.78 -29.24
CA VAL A 102 -5.19 -10.70 -30.14
C VAL A 102 -4.54 -12.06 -30.04
N GLY A 103 -5.26 -13.04 -29.51
CA GLY A 103 -4.87 -14.45 -29.45
C GLY A 103 -5.45 -15.28 -30.60
N THR A 104 -5.10 -16.56 -30.68
CA THR A 104 -5.58 -17.51 -31.71
C THR A 104 -7.10 -17.74 -31.65
N GLU A 105 -7.68 -17.63 -30.44
CA GLU A 105 -9.11 -17.69 -30.18
C GLU A 105 -9.88 -16.54 -30.87
N HIS A 106 -9.33 -15.33 -30.81
CA HIS A 106 -9.93 -14.16 -31.47
C HIS A 106 -9.89 -14.29 -32.99
N LEU A 107 -8.80 -14.85 -33.54
CA LEU A 107 -8.74 -15.17 -34.97
C LEU A 107 -9.79 -16.22 -35.38
N LEU A 108 -10.01 -17.23 -34.53
CA LEU A 108 -10.98 -18.28 -34.81
C LEU A 108 -12.42 -17.73 -34.77
N LEU A 109 -12.74 -16.88 -33.79
CA LEU A 109 -14.03 -16.18 -33.73
C LEU A 109 -14.25 -15.26 -34.93
N ALA A 110 -13.21 -14.50 -35.35
CA ALA A 110 -13.28 -13.64 -36.51
C ALA A 110 -13.50 -14.40 -37.82
N ILE A 111 -12.91 -15.61 -37.98
CA ILE A 111 -13.18 -16.48 -39.11
C ILE A 111 -14.66 -16.86 -39.18
N ILE A 112 -15.28 -17.16 -38.03
CA ILE A 112 -16.69 -17.52 -37.96
C ILE A 112 -17.60 -16.33 -38.24
N HIS A 113 -17.27 -15.18 -37.68
CA HIS A 113 -18.05 -13.94 -37.90
C HIS A 113 -17.97 -13.43 -39.35
N GLU A 114 -16.83 -13.62 -40.02
CA GLU A 114 -16.73 -13.31 -41.46
C GLU A 114 -17.66 -14.18 -42.29
N GLY A 115 -17.94 -15.43 -41.85
CA GLY A 115 -19.03 -16.27 -42.32
C GLY A 115 -18.87 -16.79 -43.73
N GLY A 116 -17.70 -16.62 -44.36
CA GLY A 116 -17.50 -17.01 -45.75
C GLY A 116 -16.14 -17.67 -46.02
N GLY A 117 -15.96 -18.18 -47.24
CA GLY A 117 -14.70 -18.78 -47.68
C GLY A 117 -14.55 -20.25 -47.41
N LEU A 118 -13.36 -20.80 -47.73
CA LEU A 118 -13.07 -22.21 -47.65
C LEU A 118 -12.97 -22.69 -46.20
N ALA A 119 -12.50 -21.84 -45.28
CA ALA A 119 -12.43 -22.15 -43.84
C ALA A 119 -13.81 -22.54 -43.26
N ILE A 120 -14.87 -21.81 -43.62
CA ILE A 120 -16.23 -22.09 -43.13
C ILE A 120 -16.75 -23.40 -43.72
N ARG A 121 -16.49 -23.67 -44.98
CA ARG A 121 -16.88 -24.96 -45.61
C ARG A 121 -16.17 -26.16 -44.96
N ILE A 122 -14.90 -25.98 -44.58
CA ILE A 122 -14.15 -26.96 -43.80
C ILE A 122 -14.84 -27.21 -42.46
N LEU A 123 -15.14 -26.15 -41.73
CA LEU A 123 -15.81 -26.21 -40.40
C LEU A 123 -17.17 -26.91 -40.52
N GLU A 124 -17.97 -26.61 -41.55
CA GLU A 124 -19.27 -27.27 -41.83
C GLU A 124 -19.12 -28.76 -42.15
N GLN A 125 -18.11 -29.15 -42.94
CA GLN A 125 -17.83 -30.54 -43.29
C GLN A 125 -17.48 -31.39 -42.07
N PHE A 126 -16.74 -30.81 -41.12
CA PHE A 126 -16.43 -31.45 -39.83
C PHE A 126 -17.57 -31.28 -38.79
N ASN A 127 -18.75 -30.84 -39.27
CA ASN A 127 -19.93 -30.61 -38.40
C ASN A 127 -19.67 -29.67 -37.21
N VAL A 128 -18.76 -28.70 -37.40
CA VAL A 128 -18.41 -27.66 -36.43
C VAL A 128 -19.17 -26.40 -36.78
N THR A 129 -20.27 -26.16 -36.07
CA THR A 129 -21.07 -24.93 -36.22
C THR A 129 -20.52 -23.82 -35.31
N GLY A 130 -20.78 -22.56 -35.66
CA GLY A 130 -20.40 -21.41 -34.81
C GLY A 130 -20.88 -21.51 -33.37
N GLY A 131 -22.06 -22.11 -33.14
CA GLY A 131 -22.59 -22.36 -31.81
C GLY A 131 -21.83 -23.46 -31.02
N LYS A 132 -21.29 -24.48 -31.70
CA LYS A 132 -20.44 -25.48 -31.05
C LYS A 132 -19.10 -24.89 -30.67
N LEU A 133 -18.55 -24.05 -31.54
CA LEU A 133 -17.26 -23.39 -31.32
C LEU A 133 -17.34 -22.34 -30.23
N LYS A 134 -18.43 -21.57 -30.16
CA LYS A 134 -18.69 -20.63 -29.08
C LYS A 134 -18.83 -21.32 -27.73
N ARG A 135 -19.54 -22.45 -27.66
CA ARG A 135 -19.63 -23.29 -26.45
C ARG A 135 -18.27 -23.85 -26.04
N ALA A 136 -17.48 -24.36 -26.99
CA ALA A 136 -16.12 -24.82 -26.71
C ALA A 136 -15.24 -23.70 -26.20
N PHE A 137 -15.36 -22.48 -26.75
CA PHE A 137 -14.66 -21.30 -26.29
C PHE A 137 -15.11 -20.90 -24.88
N GLU A 138 -16.42 -20.82 -24.60
CA GLU A 138 -16.96 -20.52 -23.26
C GLU A 138 -16.51 -21.58 -22.24
N GLN A 139 -16.42 -22.83 -22.64
CA GLN A 139 -15.92 -23.92 -21.81
C GLN A 139 -14.41 -23.78 -21.52
N PHE A 140 -13.59 -23.49 -22.51
CA PHE A 140 -12.15 -23.26 -22.35
C PHE A 140 -11.87 -21.99 -21.51
N MET A 141 -12.58 -20.90 -21.73
CA MET A 141 -12.44 -19.67 -20.95
C MET A 141 -12.86 -19.84 -19.49
N SER A 142 -13.84 -20.72 -19.22
CA SER A 142 -14.21 -21.09 -17.86
C SER A 142 -13.15 -21.97 -17.18
N GLU A 143 -12.40 -22.74 -17.93
CA GLU A 143 -11.27 -23.55 -17.44
C GLU A 143 -10.03 -22.70 -17.16
N GLU A 144 -9.70 -21.69 -17.98
CA GLU A 144 -8.57 -20.78 -17.76
C GLU A 144 -8.83 -19.72 -16.67
N ASN A 145 -10.06 -19.29 -16.46
CA ASN A 145 -10.44 -18.34 -15.42
C ASN A 145 -10.59 -18.96 -14.03
N GLY A 146 -10.07 -20.15 -13.80
CA GLY A 146 -9.98 -20.77 -12.46
C GLY A 146 -11.31 -21.24 -11.87
N SER A 147 -12.39 -21.32 -12.66
CA SER A 147 -13.54 -22.14 -12.29
C SER A 147 -13.33 -23.56 -12.78
N GLU A 148 -12.41 -24.30 -12.12
CA GLU A 148 -12.39 -25.74 -12.21
C GLU A 148 -13.79 -26.24 -11.83
N LYS A 149 -14.59 -26.70 -12.81
CA LYS A 149 -15.72 -27.56 -12.51
C LYS A 149 -15.14 -28.81 -11.87
N ASN A 150 -15.17 -28.83 -10.54
CA ASN A 150 -14.87 -30.06 -9.81
C ASN A 150 -15.89 -31.11 -10.26
N GLU A 151 -15.52 -31.98 -11.22
CA GLU A 151 -16.37 -33.08 -11.71
C GLU A 151 -16.94 -33.96 -10.58
N ASN A 152 -16.28 -33.89 -9.41
CA ASN A 152 -16.68 -34.59 -8.19
C ASN A 152 -17.72 -33.85 -7.32
N LEU A 153 -18.05 -32.59 -7.59
CA LEU A 153 -18.99 -31.78 -6.80
C LEU A 153 -20.34 -31.53 -7.51
N GLY A 154 -20.50 -31.99 -8.77
CA GLY A 154 -21.71 -31.77 -9.54
C GLY A 154 -22.12 -30.30 -9.64
N ASP A 155 -23.41 -30.01 -9.39
CA ASP A 155 -23.94 -28.62 -9.43
C ASP A 155 -23.35 -27.67 -8.38
N LEU A 156 -22.62 -28.18 -7.39
CA LEU A 156 -21.94 -27.35 -6.37
C LEU A 156 -20.62 -26.74 -6.84
N GLY A 157 -20.03 -27.22 -7.92
CA GLY A 157 -18.73 -26.76 -8.42
C GLY A 157 -18.68 -25.24 -8.73
N GLU A 158 -19.83 -24.59 -8.93
CA GLU A 158 -19.92 -23.14 -9.15
C GLU A 158 -19.81 -22.33 -7.85
N PHE A 159 -20.16 -22.92 -6.71
CA PHE A 159 -20.28 -22.22 -5.41
C PHE A 159 -19.30 -22.72 -4.36
N ALA A 160 -18.66 -23.86 -4.59
CA ALA A 160 -17.86 -24.54 -3.60
C ALA A 160 -16.57 -25.13 -4.17
N VAL A 161 -15.53 -25.19 -3.33
CA VAL A 161 -14.21 -25.73 -3.67
C VAL A 161 -13.87 -26.85 -2.69
N ASP A 162 -13.42 -28.00 -3.22
CA ASP A 162 -12.91 -29.09 -2.41
C ASP A 162 -11.45 -28.85 -2.00
N LEU A 163 -11.22 -28.56 -0.71
CA LEU A 163 -9.90 -28.30 -0.18
C LEU A 163 -9.03 -29.58 -0.18
N ASN A 164 -9.60 -30.76 -0.02
CA ASN A 164 -8.85 -32.00 -0.08
C ASN A 164 -8.30 -32.25 -1.50
N GLU A 165 -9.08 -32.00 -2.53
CA GLU A 165 -8.62 -32.13 -3.89
C GLU A 165 -7.52 -31.13 -4.23
N ARG A 166 -7.68 -29.85 -3.84
CA ARG A 166 -6.63 -28.84 -3.99
C ARG A 166 -5.34 -29.21 -3.25
N ALA A 167 -5.47 -29.82 -2.06
CA ALA A 167 -4.32 -30.30 -1.31
C ALA A 167 -3.58 -31.44 -2.03
N LYS A 168 -4.31 -32.39 -2.61
CA LYS A 168 -3.73 -33.47 -3.42
C LYS A 168 -2.98 -32.96 -4.64
N GLN A 169 -3.51 -31.90 -5.27
CA GLN A 169 -2.89 -31.24 -6.43
C GLN A 169 -1.68 -30.36 -6.04
N GLY A 170 -1.35 -30.23 -4.75
CA GLY A 170 -0.28 -29.38 -4.27
C GLY A 170 -0.59 -27.88 -4.39
N LYS A 171 -1.85 -27.50 -4.59
CA LYS A 171 -2.28 -26.10 -4.76
C LYS A 171 -2.53 -25.37 -3.44
N ILE A 172 -2.45 -26.06 -2.31
CA ILE A 172 -2.59 -25.45 -0.98
C ILE A 172 -1.21 -25.17 -0.39
N ASP A 173 -1.09 -24.04 0.27
CA ASP A 173 0.14 -23.64 0.95
C ASP A 173 0.44 -24.52 2.16
N PRO A 174 1.73 -24.79 2.46
CA PRO A 174 2.10 -25.53 3.65
C PRO A 174 1.71 -24.76 4.91
N VAL A 175 0.97 -25.41 5.81
CA VAL A 175 0.50 -24.76 7.05
C VAL A 175 1.50 -25.03 8.17
N VAL A 176 2.13 -23.97 8.64
CA VAL A 176 3.16 -24.00 9.69
C VAL A 176 2.64 -23.30 10.96
N GLY A 177 3.02 -23.82 12.13
CA GLY A 177 2.77 -23.14 13.41
C GLY A 177 1.33 -23.18 13.95
N ARG A 178 0.38 -23.88 13.30
CA ARG A 178 -1.05 -23.92 13.70
C ARG A 178 -1.52 -25.27 14.25
N GLN A 179 -0.60 -26.07 14.74
CA GLN A 179 -0.89 -27.44 15.24
C GLN A 179 -1.90 -27.47 16.38
N THR A 180 -1.82 -26.51 17.30
CA THR A 180 -2.69 -26.42 18.48
C THR A 180 -4.14 -26.14 18.06
N GLU A 181 -4.34 -25.20 17.17
CA GLU A 181 -5.65 -24.81 16.66
C GLU A 181 -6.25 -25.93 15.81
N ILE A 182 -5.49 -26.56 14.92
CA ILE A 182 -5.95 -27.69 14.11
C ILE A 182 -6.36 -28.87 15.02
N ASN A 183 -5.54 -29.22 16.02
CA ASN A 183 -5.89 -30.27 16.97
C ASN A 183 -7.17 -29.94 17.75
N ARG A 184 -7.38 -28.67 18.09
CA ARG A 184 -8.62 -28.22 18.74
C ARG A 184 -9.83 -28.33 17.82
N VAL A 185 -9.69 -28.00 16.55
CA VAL A 185 -10.73 -28.19 15.51
C VAL A 185 -11.07 -29.68 15.39
N ILE A 186 -10.07 -30.54 15.25
CA ILE A 186 -10.24 -32.01 15.20
C ILE A 186 -11.01 -32.51 16.43
N GLN A 187 -10.61 -32.07 17.62
CA GLN A 187 -11.26 -32.46 18.87
C GLN A 187 -12.75 -32.05 18.89
N ILE A 188 -13.08 -30.84 18.40
CA ILE A 188 -14.46 -30.35 18.37
C ILE A 188 -15.27 -31.13 17.35
N LEU A 189 -14.77 -31.33 16.13
CA LEU A 189 -15.42 -32.11 15.07
C LEU A 189 -15.73 -33.56 15.49
N SER A 190 -14.95 -34.12 16.41
CA SER A 190 -15.11 -35.47 16.94
C SER A 190 -16.13 -35.55 18.09
N ARG A 191 -16.75 -34.44 18.51
CA ARG A 191 -17.76 -34.44 19.58
C ARG A 191 -19.12 -34.90 19.08
N ARG A 192 -19.93 -35.44 20.01
CA ARG A 192 -21.32 -35.80 19.70
C ARG A 192 -22.21 -34.55 19.55
N ASN A 193 -21.99 -33.54 20.39
CA ASN A 193 -22.76 -32.29 20.39
C ASN A 193 -21.81 -31.10 20.32
N LYS A 194 -22.26 -29.94 19.80
CA LYS A 194 -21.43 -28.75 19.59
C LYS A 194 -20.16 -29.10 18.78
N ASN A 195 -20.36 -29.85 17.71
CA ASN A 195 -19.30 -30.36 16.85
C ASN A 195 -18.93 -29.41 15.68
N ASN A 196 -19.41 -28.18 15.68
CA ASN A 196 -19.09 -27.18 14.69
C ASN A 196 -18.10 -26.16 15.29
N PRO A 197 -16.80 -26.20 14.95
CA PRO A 197 -15.85 -25.20 15.38
C PRO A 197 -16.07 -23.88 14.64
N VAL A 198 -15.86 -22.78 15.35
CA VAL A 198 -15.79 -21.44 14.75
C VAL A 198 -14.43 -20.83 15.07
N LEU A 199 -13.65 -20.52 14.04
CA LEU A 199 -12.35 -19.88 14.13
C LEU A 199 -12.55 -18.38 14.33
N ILE A 200 -12.14 -17.86 15.47
CA ILE A 200 -12.31 -16.45 15.84
C ILE A 200 -10.95 -15.78 15.94
N GLY A 201 -10.70 -14.79 15.12
CA GLY A 201 -9.44 -14.02 15.12
C GLY A 201 -9.52 -12.81 14.22
N GLU A 202 -8.56 -11.91 14.36
CA GLU A 202 -8.47 -10.74 13.52
C GLU A 202 -8.25 -11.09 12.03
N PRO A 203 -8.53 -10.18 11.08
CA PRO A 203 -8.23 -10.41 9.67
C PRO A 203 -6.73 -10.68 9.47
N GLY A 204 -6.37 -11.57 8.54
CA GLY A 204 -4.97 -11.83 8.20
C GLY A 204 -4.18 -12.73 9.17
N VAL A 205 -4.80 -13.26 10.26
CA VAL A 205 -4.09 -14.16 11.19
C VAL A 205 -4.00 -15.62 10.70
N GLY A 206 -4.54 -15.94 9.52
CA GLY A 206 -4.46 -17.28 8.93
C GLY A 206 -5.57 -18.23 9.37
N LYS A 207 -6.81 -17.75 9.55
CA LYS A 207 -7.98 -18.60 9.87
C LYS A 207 -8.27 -19.64 8.80
N THR A 208 -8.23 -19.24 7.53
CA THR A 208 -8.46 -20.12 6.38
C THR A 208 -7.40 -21.20 6.26
N ALA A 209 -6.13 -20.86 6.56
CA ALA A 209 -5.02 -21.81 6.57
C ALA A 209 -5.23 -22.99 7.56
N ILE A 210 -6.00 -22.79 8.65
CA ILE A 210 -6.32 -23.87 9.60
C ILE A 210 -7.24 -24.93 8.94
N ALA A 211 -8.21 -24.50 8.12
CA ALA A 211 -9.07 -25.43 7.38
C ALA A 211 -8.27 -26.15 6.28
N GLU A 212 -7.38 -25.45 5.60
CA GLU A 212 -6.47 -26.01 4.59
C GLU A 212 -5.48 -27.01 5.23
N GLY A 213 -4.90 -26.69 6.39
CA GLY A 213 -4.04 -27.60 7.13
C GLY A 213 -4.77 -28.84 7.63
N LEU A 214 -6.05 -28.72 8.01
CA LEU A 214 -6.87 -29.90 8.32
C LEU A 214 -7.10 -30.77 7.08
N ALA A 215 -7.35 -30.17 5.91
CA ALA A 215 -7.47 -30.92 4.66
C ALA A 215 -6.18 -31.69 4.31
N GLN A 216 -5.02 -31.06 4.47
CA GLN A 216 -3.70 -31.71 4.29
C GLN A 216 -3.53 -32.91 5.25
N ARG A 217 -3.89 -32.75 6.52
CA ARG A 217 -3.81 -33.86 7.50
C ARG A 217 -4.77 -35.01 7.19
N ILE A 218 -5.97 -34.71 6.69
CA ILE A 218 -6.91 -35.77 6.27
C ILE A 218 -6.32 -36.58 5.14
N ILE A 219 -5.71 -35.95 4.15
CA ILE A 219 -5.07 -36.63 3.02
C ILE A 219 -3.89 -37.49 3.48
N ASN A 220 -3.08 -36.96 4.38
CA ASN A 220 -1.93 -37.66 4.93
C ASN A 220 -2.30 -38.73 5.97
N ASN A 221 -3.60 -38.96 6.20
CA ASN A 221 -4.13 -39.88 7.22
C ASN A 221 -3.67 -39.55 8.66
N ASP A 222 -3.29 -38.31 8.93
CA ASP A 222 -2.86 -37.81 10.25
C ASP A 222 -4.05 -37.20 11.04
N VAL A 223 -5.15 -37.93 11.08
CA VAL A 223 -6.38 -37.59 11.79
C VAL A 223 -7.03 -38.83 12.41
N PRO A 224 -7.86 -38.68 13.48
CA PRO A 224 -8.66 -39.78 14.03
C PRO A 224 -9.54 -40.47 12.98
N GLU A 225 -9.84 -41.75 13.21
CA GLU A 225 -10.57 -42.61 12.27
C GLU A 225 -11.89 -42.02 11.77
N ILE A 226 -12.58 -41.26 12.64
CA ILE A 226 -13.84 -40.57 12.32
C ILE A 226 -13.69 -39.52 11.21
N LEU A 227 -12.48 -38.97 10.99
CA LEU A 227 -12.19 -37.94 10.01
C LEU A 227 -11.39 -38.41 8.79
N LYS A 228 -10.89 -39.64 8.77
CA LYS A 228 -10.02 -40.15 7.69
C LYS A 228 -10.61 -40.03 6.28
N ASN A 229 -11.91 -40.19 6.15
CA ASN A 229 -12.61 -40.15 4.87
C ASN A 229 -13.41 -38.86 4.66
N CYS A 230 -13.18 -37.88 5.52
CA CYS A 230 -13.88 -36.60 5.40
C CYS A 230 -13.30 -35.72 4.30
N ARG A 231 -14.17 -34.96 3.66
CA ARG A 231 -13.81 -33.92 2.67
C ARG A 231 -14.24 -32.56 3.20
N ILE A 232 -13.38 -31.56 3.06
CA ILE A 232 -13.67 -30.18 3.46
C ILE A 232 -14.06 -29.41 2.23
N ILE A 233 -15.31 -28.99 2.19
CA ILE A 233 -15.91 -28.24 1.09
C ILE A 233 -16.00 -26.78 1.50
N SER A 234 -15.19 -25.94 0.88
CA SER A 234 -15.19 -24.49 1.11
C SER A 234 -16.28 -23.82 0.29
N LEU A 235 -17.24 -23.21 0.96
CA LEU A 235 -18.36 -22.49 0.34
C LEU A 235 -18.02 -21.02 0.14
N ASN A 236 -18.13 -20.54 -1.10
CA ASN A 236 -17.99 -19.12 -1.41
C ASN A 236 -19.36 -18.44 -1.36
N MET A 237 -19.64 -17.75 -0.25
CA MET A 237 -20.92 -17.05 -0.06
C MET A 237 -21.15 -15.94 -1.10
N SER A 238 -20.10 -15.26 -1.53
CA SER A 238 -20.20 -14.22 -2.57
C SER A 238 -20.69 -14.79 -3.90
N SER A 239 -20.22 -16.01 -4.30
CA SER A 239 -20.68 -16.69 -5.51
C SER A 239 -22.13 -17.15 -5.39
N VAL A 240 -22.59 -17.56 -4.21
CA VAL A 240 -23.99 -17.96 -3.99
C VAL A 240 -24.94 -16.76 -4.14
N VAL A 241 -24.49 -15.56 -3.74
CA VAL A 241 -25.26 -14.29 -3.84
C VAL A 241 -25.14 -13.67 -5.24
N ALA A 242 -24.03 -13.85 -5.93
CA ALA A 242 -23.77 -13.22 -7.23
C ALA A 242 -24.84 -13.56 -8.27
N GLY A 243 -25.34 -12.52 -8.96
CA GLY A 243 -26.35 -12.66 -10.03
C GLY A 243 -27.77 -12.96 -9.57
N THR A 244 -28.04 -13.05 -8.26
CA THR A 244 -29.43 -13.19 -7.76
C THR A 244 -30.12 -11.83 -7.72
N LYS A 245 -31.17 -11.64 -8.52
CA LYS A 245 -31.99 -10.41 -8.51
C LYS A 245 -33.08 -10.45 -7.45
N TYR A 246 -33.51 -11.64 -7.04
CA TYR A 246 -34.61 -11.85 -6.11
C TYR A 246 -34.17 -12.74 -4.94
N ARG A 247 -34.72 -12.45 -3.77
CA ARG A 247 -34.48 -13.20 -2.52
C ARG A 247 -34.67 -14.72 -2.69
N GLY A 248 -35.71 -15.13 -3.43
CA GLY A 248 -36.04 -16.54 -3.63
C GLY A 248 -34.96 -17.33 -4.37
N GLU A 249 -34.25 -16.71 -5.31
CA GLU A 249 -33.17 -17.37 -6.05
C GLU A 249 -31.98 -17.73 -5.15
N PHE A 250 -31.60 -16.82 -4.27
CA PHE A 250 -30.55 -17.08 -3.27
C PHE A 250 -30.94 -18.21 -2.30
N GLU A 251 -32.19 -18.14 -1.78
CA GLU A 251 -32.69 -19.18 -0.87
C GLU A 251 -32.72 -20.55 -1.54
N GLU A 252 -33.10 -20.61 -2.81
CA GLU A 252 -33.15 -21.85 -3.57
C GLU A 252 -31.74 -22.41 -3.83
N ARG A 253 -30.78 -21.56 -4.20
CA ARG A 253 -29.37 -21.97 -4.37
C ARG A 253 -28.77 -22.50 -3.08
N LEU A 254 -28.96 -21.80 -1.97
CA LEU A 254 -28.43 -22.24 -0.68
C LEU A 254 -29.09 -23.54 -0.22
N LYS A 255 -30.39 -23.73 -0.46
CA LYS A 255 -31.10 -25.00 -0.19
C LYS A 255 -30.51 -26.15 -1.01
N LYS A 256 -30.26 -25.96 -2.31
CA LYS A 256 -29.64 -26.98 -3.14
C LYS A 256 -28.26 -27.37 -2.64
N VAL A 257 -27.44 -26.38 -2.24
CA VAL A 257 -26.12 -26.63 -1.61
C VAL A 257 -26.25 -27.49 -0.36
N LEU A 258 -27.16 -27.12 0.53
CA LEU A 258 -27.36 -27.85 1.79
C LEU A 258 -27.95 -29.27 1.58
N GLU A 259 -28.82 -29.45 0.61
CA GLU A 259 -29.37 -30.76 0.26
C GLU A 259 -28.30 -31.70 -0.28
N GLU A 260 -27.36 -31.16 -1.06
CA GLU A 260 -26.24 -31.96 -1.57
C GLU A 260 -25.26 -32.33 -0.47
N VAL A 261 -24.89 -31.38 0.38
CA VAL A 261 -24.03 -31.63 1.56
C VAL A 261 -24.65 -32.68 2.48
N LYS A 262 -25.99 -32.70 2.65
CA LYS A 262 -26.68 -33.69 3.48
C LYS A 262 -26.63 -35.13 2.93
N LYS A 263 -26.51 -35.32 1.62
CA LYS A 263 -26.36 -36.63 1.00
C LYS A 263 -25.03 -37.28 1.34
N HIS A 264 -24.04 -36.50 1.72
CA HIS A 264 -22.66 -36.91 1.97
C HIS A 264 -22.28 -36.71 3.44
N GLU A 265 -22.49 -37.69 4.29
CA GLU A 265 -22.18 -37.63 5.75
C GLU A 265 -20.71 -37.36 6.05
N ASN A 266 -19.82 -37.63 5.10
CA ASN A 266 -18.37 -37.38 5.24
C ASN A 266 -17.94 -35.99 4.81
N TRP A 267 -18.86 -35.10 4.39
CA TRP A 267 -18.53 -33.72 4.03
C TRP A 267 -18.57 -32.81 5.24
N ILE A 268 -17.58 -31.93 5.31
CA ILE A 268 -17.48 -30.85 6.30
C ILE A 268 -17.48 -29.53 5.54
N LEU A 269 -18.49 -28.71 5.80
CA LEU A 269 -18.62 -27.41 5.14
C LEU A 269 -17.70 -26.39 5.81
N PHE A 270 -16.81 -25.74 5.06
CA PHE A 270 -16.05 -24.60 5.53
C PHE A 270 -16.68 -23.30 5.01
N ILE A 271 -16.98 -22.38 5.91
CA ILE A 271 -17.59 -21.09 5.60
C ILE A 271 -16.67 -19.99 6.16
N ASP A 272 -15.98 -19.32 5.26
CA ASP A 272 -15.27 -18.10 5.63
C ASP A 272 -16.27 -16.95 5.77
N GLU A 273 -15.93 -15.98 6.60
CA GLU A 273 -16.83 -14.88 6.96
C GLU A 273 -18.24 -15.35 7.41
N LEU A 274 -18.27 -16.30 8.34
CA LEU A 274 -19.52 -16.92 8.83
C LEU A 274 -20.63 -15.91 9.19
N HIS A 275 -20.25 -14.69 9.56
CA HIS A 275 -21.17 -13.59 9.87
C HIS A 275 -22.02 -13.15 8.67
N THR A 276 -21.57 -13.40 7.44
CA THR A 276 -22.35 -13.10 6.22
C THR A 276 -23.65 -13.88 6.13
N LEU A 277 -23.71 -15.04 6.80
CA LEU A 277 -24.95 -15.82 6.90
C LEU A 277 -26.04 -15.14 7.70
N VAL A 278 -25.68 -14.32 8.69
CA VAL A 278 -26.62 -13.75 9.70
C VAL A 278 -26.88 -12.28 9.48
N GLY A 279 -26.03 -11.57 8.74
CA GLY A 279 -26.01 -10.12 8.74
C GLY A 279 -25.87 -9.41 7.41
N ALA A 280 -26.03 -10.07 6.30
CA ALA A 280 -25.93 -9.45 4.99
C ALA A 280 -27.13 -8.53 4.67
N GLY A 281 -27.32 -7.47 5.46
CA GLY A 281 -28.28 -6.43 5.15
C GLY A 281 -28.91 -5.75 6.37
N ALA A 282 -28.44 -4.59 6.72
CA ALA A 282 -29.09 -3.66 7.68
C ALA A 282 -30.21 -2.87 7.00
N GLY A 283 -31.06 -3.50 6.18
CA GLY A 283 -32.25 -2.91 5.56
C GLY A 283 -33.46 -3.79 5.79
N GLU A 284 -34.65 -3.22 5.90
CA GLU A 284 -35.92 -3.96 5.94
C GLU A 284 -36.02 -4.88 4.72
N GLY A 285 -35.86 -6.20 4.92
CA GLY A 285 -35.87 -7.19 3.85
C GLY A 285 -34.59 -8.01 3.66
N SER A 286 -33.60 -7.91 4.57
CA SER A 286 -32.30 -8.60 4.42
C SER A 286 -32.40 -10.12 4.44
N MET A 287 -31.60 -10.74 3.56
CA MET A 287 -31.48 -12.19 3.41
C MET A 287 -30.88 -12.81 4.68
N ASP A 288 -31.64 -13.62 5.38
CA ASP A 288 -31.15 -14.36 6.55
C ASP A 288 -30.90 -15.84 6.19
N ALA A 289 -29.72 -16.09 5.62
CA ALA A 289 -29.27 -17.43 5.27
C ALA A 289 -29.18 -18.36 6.52
N ALA A 290 -29.00 -17.75 7.70
CA ALA A 290 -28.96 -18.50 8.95
C ALA A 290 -30.26 -19.26 9.20
N ASN A 291 -31.41 -18.70 8.87
CA ASN A 291 -32.71 -19.39 9.07
C ASN A 291 -32.82 -20.65 8.23
N ILE A 292 -32.17 -20.73 7.10
CA ILE A 292 -32.14 -21.94 6.25
C ILE A 292 -31.18 -22.99 6.83
N MET A 293 -30.05 -22.58 7.39
CA MET A 293 -29.03 -23.48 7.94
C MET A 293 -29.34 -23.96 9.37
N LYS A 294 -30.02 -23.14 10.18
CA LYS A 294 -30.34 -23.46 11.58
C LYS A 294 -30.99 -24.85 11.79
N PRO A 295 -31.99 -25.28 11.01
CA PRO A 295 -32.59 -26.60 11.18
C PRO A 295 -31.61 -27.75 10.91
N ALA A 296 -30.77 -27.63 9.91
CA ALA A 296 -29.79 -28.67 9.54
C ALA A 296 -28.67 -28.78 10.58
N LEU A 297 -28.13 -27.63 11.04
CA LEU A 297 -27.18 -27.57 12.14
C LEU A 297 -27.77 -28.05 13.47
N ALA A 298 -29.07 -27.75 13.72
CA ALA A 298 -29.76 -28.18 14.92
C ALA A 298 -29.92 -29.69 15.02
N ARG A 299 -30.22 -30.35 13.90
CA ARG A 299 -30.40 -31.81 13.84
C ARG A 299 -29.08 -32.57 13.67
N GLY A 300 -27.96 -31.85 13.46
CA GLY A 300 -26.64 -32.44 13.21
C GLY A 300 -26.50 -33.09 11.83
N GLU A 301 -27.40 -32.70 10.87
CA GLU A 301 -27.40 -33.19 9.50
C GLU A 301 -26.20 -32.70 8.68
N ILE A 302 -25.57 -31.61 9.12
CA ILE A 302 -24.39 -31.03 8.51
C ILE A 302 -23.32 -30.72 9.56
N ARG A 303 -22.05 -30.89 9.22
CA ARG A 303 -20.89 -30.45 9.99
C ARG A 303 -20.30 -29.20 9.33
N CYS A 304 -19.96 -28.21 10.15
CA CYS A 304 -19.48 -26.93 9.64
C CYS A 304 -18.28 -26.42 10.43
N ILE A 305 -17.31 -25.87 9.72
CA ILE A 305 -16.22 -25.06 10.26
C ILE A 305 -16.48 -23.62 9.82
N GLY A 306 -16.68 -22.69 10.76
CA GLY A 306 -16.83 -21.27 10.44
C GLY A 306 -15.57 -20.49 10.72
N ALA A 307 -15.34 -19.40 10.01
CA ALA A 307 -14.31 -18.41 10.33
C ALA A 307 -14.93 -17.00 10.40
N THR A 308 -14.55 -16.20 11.40
CA THR A 308 -15.06 -14.83 11.59
C THR A 308 -14.16 -14.02 12.51
N THR A 309 -14.40 -12.72 12.64
CA THR A 309 -13.73 -11.87 13.63
C THR A 309 -14.43 -11.92 14.98
N LEU A 310 -13.71 -11.51 16.05
CA LEU A 310 -14.31 -11.47 17.40
C LEU A 310 -15.48 -10.49 17.49
N LYS A 311 -15.38 -9.35 16.80
CA LYS A 311 -16.43 -8.31 16.77
C LYS A 311 -17.71 -8.84 16.11
N GLU A 312 -17.56 -9.50 14.99
CA GLU A 312 -18.68 -10.07 14.23
C GLU A 312 -19.28 -11.29 14.92
N TYR A 313 -18.46 -12.14 15.51
CA TYR A 313 -18.94 -13.26 16.32
C TYR A 313 -19.88 -12.79 17.43
N LYS A 314 -19.46 -11.78 18.24
CA LYS A 314 -20.29 -11.20 19.29
C LYS A 314 -21.56 -10.52 18.77
N LYS A 315 -21.46 -9.85 17.61
CA LYS A 315 -22.58 -9.10 17.03
C LYS A 315 -23.66 -10.01 16.44
N TYR A 316 -23.25 -11.08 15.76
CA TYR A 316 -24.14 -11.88 14.90
C TYR A 316 -24.36 -13.32 15.39
N ILE A 317 -23.35 -14.00 15.95
CA ILE A 317 -23.45 -15.40 16.34
C ILE A 317 -23.84 -15.56 17.81
N GLU A 318 -23.17 -14.85 18.70
CA GLU A 318 -23.39 -14.94 20.15
C GLU A 318 -24.79 -14.42 20.55
N LYS A 319 -25.35 -13.47 19.82
CA LYS A 319 -26.72 -12.96 20.04
C LYS A 319 -27.81 -13.94 19.61
N ASP A 320 -27.48 -14.87 18.71
CA ASP A 320 -28.43 -15.90 18.25
C ASP A 320 -28.28 -17.17 19.05
N ALA A 321 -29.15 -17.38 20.02
CA ALA A 321 -29.08 -18.51 20.93
C ALA A 321 -29.14 -19.90 20.24
N ALA A 322 -29.66 -19.99 19.01
CA ALA A 322 -29.69 -21.22 18.24
C ALA A 322 -28.32 -21.56 17.62
N LEU A 323 -27.62 -20.53 17.13
CA LEU A 323 -26.28 -20.68 16.58
C LEU A 323 -25.24 -20.85 17.69
N GLU A 324 -25.29 -20.05 18.77
CA GLU A 324 -24.35 -20.11 19.88
C GLU A 324 -24.30 -21.53 20.51
N ARG A 325 -25.44 -22.19 20.61
CA ARG A 325 -25.51 -23.58 21.14
C ARG A 325 -24.92 -24.62 20.21
N ARG A 326 -24.66 -24.30 18.96
CA ARG A 326 -24.16 -25.24 17.94
C ARG A 326 -22.70 -25.03 17.57
N PHE A 327 -22.23 -23.81 17.69
CA PHE A 327 -20.86 -23.47 17.39
C PHE A 327 -19.98 -23.45 18.65
N GLN A 328 -18.75 -23.94 18.52
CA GLN A 328 -17.75 -23.91 19.57
C GLN A 328 -16.59 -22.98 19.15
N PRO A 329 -16.34 -21.88 19.87
CA PRO A 329 -15.29 -20.95 19.50
C PRO A 329 -13.89 -21.54 19.67
N VAL A 330 -13.03 -21.28 18.70
CA VAL A 330 -11.58 -21.55 18.69
C VAL A 330 -10.90 -20.22 18.42
N LYS A 331 -10.17 -19.71 19.41
CA LYS A 331 -9.43 -18.46 19.27
C LYS A 331 -8.18 -18.69 18.41
N VAL A 332 -8.01 -17.87 17.39
CA VAL A 332 -6.84 -17.83 16.52
C VAL A 332 -6.13 -16.51 16.75
N GLY A 333 -5.00 -16.56 17.43
CA GLY A 333 -4.18 -15.40 17.72
C GLY A 333 -3.21 -15.07 16.59
N GLU A 334 -2.62 -13.89 16.67
CA GLU A 334 -1.49 -13.50 15.83
C GLU A 334 -0.29 -14.43 16.13
N PRO A 335 0.38 -14.99 15.11
CA PRO A 335 1.56 -15.83 15.33
C PRO A 335 2.72 -15.01 15.90
N THR A 336 3.62 -15.69 16.61
CA THR A 336 4.84 -15.03 17.10
C THR A 336 5.76 -14.65 15.92
N PRO A 337 6.66 -13.68 16.08
CA PRO A 337 7.63 -13.34 15.02
C PRO A 337 8.42 -14.55 14.53
N LYS A 338 8.75 -15.49 15.42
CA LYS A 338 9.44 -16.73 15.07
C LYS A 338 8.55 -17.62 14.19
N ASP A 339 7.30 -17.86 14.63
CA ASP A 339 6.37 -18.67 13.84
C ASP A 339 6.10 -18.04 12.48
N THR A 340 6.07 -16.69 12.41
CA THR A 340 5.90 -15.95 11.16
C THR A 340 7.07 -16.15 10.20
N ILE A 341 8.32 -16.16 10.71
CA ILE A 341 9.51 -16.48 9.91
C ILE A 341 9.40 -17.90 9.36
N ASP A 342 9.02 -18.86 10.20
CA ASP A 342 8.88 -20.25 9.78
C ASP A 342 7.77 -20.43 8.73
N ILE A 343 6.67 -19.69 8.84
CA ILE A 343 5.59 -19.63 7.82
C ILE A 343 6.14 -19.09 6.49
N LEU A 344 6.83 -17.95 6.52
CA LEU A 344 7.38 -17.34 5.30
C LEU A 344 8.44 -18.21 4.63
N MET A 345 9.28 -18.90 5.43
CA MET A 345 10.25 -19.88 4.92
C MET A 345 9.52 -21.04 4.20
N GLY A 346 8.40 -21.50 4.73
CA GLY A 346 7.59 -22.54 4.08
C GLY A 346 6.90 -22.07 2.80
N LEU A 347 6.61 -20.77 2.66
CA LEU A 347 5.96 -20.18 1.47
C LEU A 347 6.97 -19.73 0.42
N ARG A 348 8.25 -19.56 0.78
CA ARG A 348 9.30 -18.95 -0.05
C ARG A 348 9.37 -19.53 -1.45
N ASP A 349 9.46 -20.84 -1.60
CA ASP A 349 9.66 -21.49 -2.90
C ASP A 349 8.54 -21.19 -3.90
N ARG A 350 7.32 -20.97 -3.40
CA ARG A 350 6.17 -20.59 -4.24
C ARG A 350 6.26 -19.16 -4.73
N TYR A 351 6.63 -18.23 -3.83
CA TYR A 351 6.82 -16.82 -4.20
C TYR A 351 8.02 -16.65 -5.13
N GLU A 352 9.11 -17.40 -4.90
CA GLU A 352 10.26 -17.44 -5.79
C GLU A 352 9.89 -17.94 -7.19
N ALA A 353 9.09 -19.00 -7.27
CA ALA A 353 8.62 -19.54 -8.54
C ALA A 353 7.69 -18.58 -9.29
N PHE A 354 6.79 -17.88 -8.55
CA PHE A 354 5.85 -16.93 -9.15
C PHE A 354 6.54 -15.67 -9.67
N HIS A 355 7.44 -15.08 -8.86
CA HIS A 355 8.14 -13.85 -9.22
C HIS A 355 9.40 -14.09 -10.03
N LYS A 356 9.87 -15.33 -10.13
CA LYS A 356 11.17 -15.70 -10.74
C LYS A 356 12.35 -14.94 -10.11
N ALA A 357 12.29 -14.73 -8.80
CA ALA A 357 13.28 -14.03 -8.00
C ALA A 357 13.58 -14.83 -6.74
N LYS A 358 14.85 -14.93 -6.34
CA LYS A 358 15.26 -15.58 -5.08
C LYS A 358 15.01 -14.64 -3.91
N ILE A 359 14.50 -15.18 -2.80
CA ILE A 359 14.25 -14.43 -1.57
C ILE A 359 15.27 -14.85 -0.51
N THR A 360 16.08 -13.91 -0.02
CA THR A 360 17.09 -14.21 0.99
C THR A 360 16.46 -14.43 2.37
N ASP A 361 17.11 -15.22 3.20
CA ASP A 361 16.69 -15.46 4.60
C ASP A 361 16.67 -14.15 5.40
N GLU A 362 17.63 -13.26 5.10
CA GLU A 362 17.72 -11.93 5.69
C GLU A 362 16.52 -11.06 5.32
N ALA A 363 16.08 -11.11 4.06
CA ALA A 363 14.88 -10.41 3.60
C ALA A 363 13.62 -10.87 4.36
N ILE A 364 13.46 -12.17 4.56
CA ILE A 364 12.34 -12.74 5.33
C ILE A 364 12.37 -12.26 6.78
N LYS A 365 13.51 -12.37 7.44
CA LYS A 365 13.68 -11.91 8.84
C LYS A 365 13.37 -10.41 8.93
N LYS A 366 13.88 -9.64 7.97
CA LYS A 366 13.67 -8.19 7.93
C LYS A 366 12.22 -7.81 7.66
N ALA A 367 11.52 -8.55 6.79
CA ALA A 367 10.09 -8.35 6.54
C ALA A 367 9.26 -8.55 7.81
N VAL A 368 9.53 -9.60 8.58
CA VAL A 368 8.85 -9.85 9.85
C VAL A 368 9.20 -8.80 10.90
N GLU A 369 10.46 -8.41 11.02
CA GLU A 369 10.91 -7.37 11.95
C GLU A 369 10.25 -6.02 11.63
N LEU A 370 10.39 -5.56 10.38
CA LEU A 370 9.90 -4.25 9.98
C LEU A 370 8.37 -4.19 9.96
N SER A 371 7.69 -5.22 9.46
CA SER A 371 6.22 -5.25 9.47
C SER A 371 5.66 -5.30 10.89
N SER A 372 6.29 -6.04 11.82
CA SER A 372 5.86 -6.07 13.22
C SER A 372 6.04 -4.71 13.90
N ARG A 373 7.11 -4.00 13.58
CA ARG A 373 7.47 -2.71 14.19
C ARG A 373 6.73 -1.53 13.59
N TYR A 374 6.53 -1.52 12.26
CA TYR A 374 6.09 -0.33 11.52
C TYR A 374 4.68 -0.43 10.95
N ILE A 375 4.13 -1.63 10.75
CA ILE A 375 2.77 -1.84 10.25
C ILE A 375 1.89 -2.31 11.40
N THR A 376 1.14 -1.36 11.99
CA THR A 376 0.33 -1.60 13.20
C THR A 376 -1.14 -1.84 12.93
N ASP A 377 -1.62 -1.54 11.72
CA ASP A 377 -3.02 -1.66 11.30
C ASP A 377 -3.40 -3.03 10.75
N ARG A 378 -2.40 -3.92 10.57
CA ARG A 378 -2.55 -5.30 10.08
C ARG A 378 -1.88 -6.31 11.01
N PHE A 379 -2.21 -7.59 10.85
CA PHE A 379 -1.73 -8.67 11.70
C PHE A 379 -0.78 -9.61 10.96
N GLN A 380 0.11 -10.26 11.70
CA GLN A 380 0.94 -11.35 11.17
C GLN A 380 0.08 -12.60 10.94
N PRO A 381 0.42 -13.43 9.95
CA PRO A 381 1.55 -13.34 9.01
C PRO A 381 1.27 -12.48 7.76
N ASP A 382 0.03 -12.11 7.52
CA ASP A 382 -0.47 -11.46 6.30
C ASP A 382 0.36 -10.22 5.90
N LYS A 383 0.60 -9.30 6.86
CA LYS A 383 1.40 -8.10 6.60
C LYS A 383 2.86 -8.39 6.19
N ALA A 384 3.46 -9.46 6.69
CA ALA A 384 4.82 -9.83 6.31
C ALA A 384 4.86 -10.54 4.95
N ILE A 385 3.83 -11.34 4.65
CA ILE A 385 3.63 -11.97 3.34
C ILE A 385 3.46 -10.88 2.27
N ASP A 386 2.58 -9.92 2.49
CA ASP A 386 2.34 -8.80 1.57
C ASP A 386 3.61 -7.99 1.29
N VAL A 387 4.44 -7.74 2.32
CA VAL A 387 5.72 -7.02 2.18
C VAL A 387 6.70 -7.80 1.29
N ILE A 388 6.81 -9.12 1.47
CA ILE A 388 7.67 -9.96 0.62
C ILE A 388 7.15 -10.05 -0.81
N ASP A 389 5.84 -10.21 -0.97
CA ASP A 389 5.19 -10.27 -2.28
C ASP A 389 5.42 -8.98 -3.07
N GLU A 390 5.20 -7.81 -2.45
CA GLU A 390 5.45 -6.51 -3.10
C GLU A 390 6.95 -6.27 -3.35
N ALA A 391 7.84 -6.69 -2.45
CA ALA A 391 9.29 -6.56 -2.67
C ALA A 391 9.75 -7.41 -3.87
N ALA A 392 9.25 -8.64 -3.99
CA ALA A 392 9.56 -9.53 -5.10
C ALA A 392 8.97 -9.00 -6.43
N ALA A 393 7.74 -8.49 -6.40
CA ALA A 393 7.10 -7.85 -7.55
C ALA A 393 7.87 -6.61 -8.01
N LYS A 394 8.34 -5.77 -7.07
CA LYS A 394 9.17 -4.59 -7.35
C LYS A 394 10.46 -4.98 -8.07
N VAL A 395 11.23 -5.91 -7.50
CA VAL A 395 12.51 -6.38 -8.08
C VAL A 395 12.30 -6.90 -9.50
N ARG A 396 11.24 -7.67 -9.74
CA ARG A 396 10.87 -8.14 -11.07
C ARG A 396 10.50 -7.02 -12.02
N MET A 397 9.74 -6.02 -11.55
CA MET A 397 9.32 -4.86 -12.35
C MET A 397 10.52 -4.00 -12.74
N GLU A 398 11.45 -3.74 -11.80
CA GLU A 398 12.68 -2.98 -12.05
C GLU A 398 13.56 -3.66 -13.09
N ALA A 399 13.72 -4.97 -13.00
CA ALA A 399 14.46 -5.76 -13.99
C ALA A 399 13.78 -5.78 -15.37
N SER A 400 12.45 -5.65 -15.42
CA SER A 400 11.68 -5.61 -16.67
C SER A 400 11.53 -4.20 -17.24
N SER A 401 11.85 -3.16 -16.46
CA SER A 401 11.73 -1.78 -16.90
C SER A 401 12.84 -1.40 -17.85
N THR A 402 12.50 -0.76 -18.97
CA THR A 402 13.49 -0.21 -19.92
C THR A 402 14.38 0.82 -19.21
N PRO A 403 15.72 0.72 -19.34
CA PRO A 403 16.65 1.68 -18.76
C PRO A 403 16.31 3.13 -19.17
N ASP A 404 16.45 4.07 -18.25
CA ASP A 404 16.13 5.49 -18.51
C ASP A 404 16.94 6.09 -19.64
N ASP A 405 18.17 5.62 -19.85
CA ASP A 405 19.01 6.04 -20.97
C ASP A 405 18.47 5.55 -22.33
N LEU A 406 17.81 4.39 -22.36
CA LEU A 406 17.16 3.88 -23.57
C LEU A 406 15.88 4.67 -23.87
N LYS A 407 15.09 5.01 -22.84
CA LYS A 407 13.90 5.88 -22.99
C LYS A 407 14.28 7.27 -23.51
N LYS A 408 15.32 7.89 -22.95
CA LYS A 408 15.82 9.20 -23.43
C LYS A 408 16.21 9.15 -24.90
N LYS A 409 16.95 8.12 -25.32
CA LYS A 409 17.32 7.97 -26.70
C LYS A 409 16.13 7.69 -27.63
N GLU A 410 15.10 7.00 -27.16
CA GLU A 410 13.85 6.84 -27.92
C GLU A 410 13.08 8.18 -28.05
N GLU A 411 13.07 9.00 -27.00
CA GLU A 411 12.51 10.36 -27.05
C GLU A 411 13.31 11.28 -28.00
N ASP A 412 14.65 11.22 -27.94
CA ASP A 412 15.53 11.94 -28.86
C ASP A 412 15.28 11.52 -30.32
N LEU A 413 15.16 10.22 -30.58
CA LEU A 413 14.83 9.71 -31.91
C LEU A 413 13.46 10.23 -32.40
N ALA A 414 12.46 10.23 -31.52
CA ALA A 414 11.13 10.75 -31.85
C ALA A 414 11.17 12.27 -32.18
N SER A 415 11.99 13.05 -31.43
CA SER A 415 12.18 14.48 -31.70
C SER A 415 12.85 14.74 -33.03
N VAL A 416 13.95 14.00 -33.33
CA VAL A 416 14.68 14.10 -34.61
C VAL A 416 13.78 13.68 -35.78
N GLN A 417 12.92 12.69 -35.62
CA GLN A 417 11.95 12.30 -36.64
C GLN A 417 10.91 13.40 -36.91
N LYS A 418 10.39 14.07 -35.89
CA LYS A 418 9.49 15.21 -36.04
C LYS A 418 10.16 16.40 -36.74
N GLU A 419 11.39 16.70 -36.37
CA GLU A 419 12.17 17.75 -37.04
C GLU A 419 12.47 17.42 -38.53
N LYS A 420 12.74 16.16 -38.83
CA LYS A 420 12.93 15.69 -40.22
C LYS A 420 11.66 15.88 -41.05
N GLU A 421 10.50 15.52 -40.51
CA GLU A 421 9.20 15.74 -41.19
C GLU A 421 8.90 17.23 -41.41
N ALA A 422 9.18 18.07 -40.42
CA ALA A 422 9.06 19.52 -40.53
C ALA A 422 10.02 20.09 -41.60
N ALA A 423 11.27 19.61 -41.66
CA ALA A 423 12.24 20.02 -42.69
C ALA A 423 11.81 19.60 -44.10
N ILE A 424 11.22 18.42 -44.28
CA ILE A 424 10.66 17.94 -45.53
C ILE A 424 9.47 18.83 -45.96
N SER A 425 8.57 19.13 -45.03
CA SER A 425 7.40 19.98 -45.27
C SER A 425 7.81 21.42 -45.68
N ALA A 426 8.93 21.90 -45.10
CA ALA A 426 9.53 23.20 -45.44
C ALA A 426 10.43 23.17 -46.71
N GLN A 427 10.49 22.04 -47.42
CA GLN A 427 11.32 21.83 -48.61
C GLN A 427 12.87 22.03 -48.38
N ASN A 428 13.30 21.91 -47.12
CA ASN A 428 14.71 22.00 -46.77
C ASN A 428 15.36 20.61 -46.79
N PHE A 429 15.67 20.12 -48.00
CA PHE A 429 16.16 18.76 -48.21
C PHE A 429 17.59 18.53 -47.67
N GLU A 430 18.37 19.58 -47.54
CA GLU A 430 19.74 19.48 -46.98
C GLU A 430 19.69 19.17 -45.47
N ARG A 431 18.83 19.92 -44.75
CA ARG A 431 18.58 19.66 -43.32
C ARG A 431 17.87 18.31 -43.07
N ALA A 432 16.96 17.93 -43.95
CA ALA A 432 16.27 16.64 -43.87
C ALA A 432 17.24 15.45 -44.07
N ALA A 433 18.27 15.59 -44.91
CA ALA A 433 19.31 14.57 -45.10
C ALA A 433 20.17 14.40 -43.84
N ILE A 434 20.60 15.50 -43.21
CA ILE A 434 21.37 15.45 -41.95
C ILE A 434 20.54 14.78 -40.83
N LEU A 435 19.28 15.19 -40.66
CA LEU A 435 18.38 14.61 -39.64
C LEU A 435 18.07 13.14 -39.90
N ARG A 436 18.02 12.71 -41.16
CA ARG A 436 17.90 11.28 -41.52
C ARG A 436 19.09 10.47 -41.05
N ASP A 437 20.30 10.98 -41.26
CA ASP A 437 21.53 10.30 -40.89
C ASP A 437 21.68 10.24 -39.36
N GLN A 438 21.27 11.30 -38.61
CA GLN A 438 21.18 11.30 -37.15
C GLN A 438 20.15 10.29 -36.65
N ALA A 439 18.95 10.22 -37.24
CA ALA A 439 17.93 9.25 -36.87
C ALA A 439 18.39 7.81 -37.08
N LYS A 440 19.18 7.56 -38.14
CA LYS A 440 19.74 6.23 -38.40
C LYS A 440 20.81 5.84 -37.38
N GLU A 441 21.65 6.78 -36.96
CA GLU A 441 22.67 6.56 -35.94
C GLU A 441 22.02 6.28 -34.56
N LEU A 442 21.05 7.10 -34.16
CA LEU A 442 20.28 6.88 -32.93
C LEU A 442 19.53 5.54 -32.93
N SER A 443 18.91 5.18 -34.06
CA SER A 443 18.25 3.88 -34.22
C SER A 443 19.23 2.71 -34.03
N GLY A 444 20.44 2.80 -34.61
CA GLY A 444 21.50 1.79 -34.46
C GLY A 444 22.00 1.68 -33.00
N GLN A 445 22.08 2.82 -32.29
CA GLN A 445 22.46 2.83 -30.87
C GLN A 445 21.34 2.20 -30.01
N ILE A 446 20.07 2.51 -30.28
CA ILE A 446 18.90 1.92 -29.60
C ILE A 446 18.85 0.40 -29.82
N GLU A 447 19.07 -0.09 -31.04
CA GLU A 447 19.11 -1.53 -31.34
C GLU A 447 20.23 -2.26 -30.57
N LYS A 448 21.42 -1.67 -30.51
CA LYS A 448 22.52 -2.23 -29.71
C LYS A 448 22.19 -2.28 -28.23
N MET A 449 21.67 -1.19 -27.67
CA MET A 449 21.27 -1.14 -26.26
C MET A 449 20.10 -2.11 -25.95
N LYS A 450 19.15 -2.26 -26.88
CA LYS A 450 18.08 -3.27 -26.77
C LYS A 450 18.62 -4.71 -26.83
N GLY A 451 19.65 -4.94 -27.66
CA GLY A 451 20.31 -6.24 -27.73
C GLY A 451 21.07 -6.58 -26.45
N GLU A 452 21.80 -5.63 -25.91
CA GLU A 452 22.54 -5.77 -24.65
C GLU A 452 21.58 -5.93 -23.45
N TRP A 453 20.47 -5.20 -23.42
CA TRP A 453 19.44 -5.31 -22.39
C TRP A 453 18.68 -6.63 -22.46
N LYS A 454 18.33 -7.13 -23.65
CA LYS A 454 17.68 -8.45 -23.84
C LYS A 454 18.61 -9.63 -23.58
N GLY A 455 19.91 -9.45 -23.74
CA GLY A 455 20.95 -10.45 -23.47
C GLY A 455 21.47 -10.40 -22.02
N GLY A 456 21.04 -9.44 -21.20
CA GLY A 456 21.35 -9.37 -19.78
C GLY A 456 20.72 -10.55 -19.04
N ASP A 457 21.52 -11.18 -18.22
CA ASP A 457 21.18 -12.38 -17.44
C ASP A 457 20.08 -12.04 -16.40
N HIS A 458 18.81 -12.10 -16.80
CA HIS A 458 17.65 -11.92 -15.91
C HIS A 458 17.43 -13.14 -14.99
N GLU A 459 18.36 -14.12 -15.00
CA GLU A 459 18.21 -15.38 -14.28
C GLU A 459 18.51 -15.28 -12.77
N HIS A 460 19.02 -14.15 -12.27
CA HIS A 460 19.43 -14.03 -10.86
C HIS A 460 18.85 -12.79 -10.16
N LEU A 461 17.52 -12.62 -10.25
CA LEU A 461 16.86 -11.62 -9.43
C LEU A 461 16.87 -12.07 -7.96
N VAL A 462 17.34 -11.21 -7.07
CA VAL A 462 17.43 -11.50 -5.64
C VAL A 462 16.75 -10.40 -4.84
N VAL A 463 15.78 -10.79 -4.02
CA VAL A 463 15.11 -9.90 -3.06
C VAL A 463 15.98 -9.79 -1.82
N THR A 464 16.40 -8.58 -1.50
CA THR A 464 17.29 -8.26 -0.38
C THR A 464 16.53 -7.60 0.77
N GLU A 465 17.19 -7.45 1.93
CA GLU A 465 16.64 -6.64 3.04
C GLU A 465 16.43 -5.17 2.68
N GLU A 466 17.15 -4.66 1.69
CA GLU A 466 16.98 -3.28 1.22
C GLU A 466 15.67 -3.09 0.48
N ASP A 467 15.31 -4.05 -0.38
CA ASP A 467 14.05 -4.02 -1.12
C ASP A 467 12.86 -4.07 -0.17
N VAL A 468 12.94 -4.94 0.83
CA VAL A 468 11.95 -5.04 1.91
C VAL A 468 11.83 -3.72 2.69
N ALA A 469 12.96 -3.10 3.05
CA ALA A 469 12.96 -1.83 3.76
C ALA A 469 12.34 -0.71 2.92
N GLU A 470 12.56 -0.71 1.62
CA GLU A 470 11.97 0.28 0.71
C GLU A 470 10.45 0.15 0.61
N VAL A 471 9.93 -1.07 0.51
CA VAL A 471 8.48 -1.32 0.52
C VAL A 471 7.85 -0.83 1.83
N VAL A 472 8.45 -1.18 2.98
CA VAL A 472 7.95 -0.73 4.27
C VAL A 472 8.04 0.79 4.41
N ALA A 473 9.11 1.41 3.91
CA ALA A 473 9.25 2.87 3.89
C ALA A 473 8.13 3.54 3.08
N LYS A 474 7.80 2.97 1.92
CA LYS A 474 6.73 3.47 1.05
C LYS A 474 5.35 3.34 1.70
N TRP A 475 5.07 2.25 2.39
CA TRP A 475 3.79 2.03 3.06
C TRP A 475 3.61 2.90 4.30
N THR A 476 4.66 3.03 5.11
CA THR A 476 4.60 3.69 6.42
C THR A 476 4.97 5.17 6.37
N GLY A 477 5.58 5.61 5.26
CA GLY A 477 6.15 6.96 5.16
C GLY A 477 7.42 7.18 5.98
N VAL A 478 7.95 6.14 6.62
CA VAL A 478 9.21 6.21 7.38
C VAL A 478 10.38 6.26 6.41
N PRO A 479 11.28 7.25 6.49
CA PRO A 479 12.40 7.36 5.56
C PRO A 479 13.28 6.13 5.55
N LEU A 480 13.70 5.69 4.36
CA LEU A 480 14.53 4.50 4.15
C LEU A 480 15.84 4.55 4.96
N GLN A 481 16.43 5.74 5.10
CA GLN A 481 17.63 5.95 5.90
C GLN A 481 17.44 5.57 7.37
N ASN A 482 16.23 5.78 7.91
CA ASN A 482 15.90 5.43 9.29
C ASN A 482 15.75 3.91 9.48
N LEU A 483 15.48 3.17 8.41
CA LEU A 483 15.36 1.70 8.41
C LEU A 483 16.71 1.01 8.19
N LYS A 484 17.65 1.66 7.48
CA LYS A 484 18.98 1.13 7.10
C LYS A 484 20.09 1.44 8.11
N GLN A 485 20.11 2.66 8.66
CA GLN A 485 21.15 3.04 9.64
C GLN A 485 20.88 2.44 11.01
N LYS A 486 21.95 1.99 11.68
CA LYS A 486 21.86 1.65 13.09
C LYS A 486 21.39 2.90 13.83
N ASP A 487 20.19 2.85 14.37
CA ASP A 487 19.54 3.94 15.16
C ASP A 487 20.53 4.63 16.13
N SER A 488 21.52 3.88 16.60
CA SER A 488 22.53 4.32 17.55
C SER A 488 23.41 5.48 17.08
N GLU A 489 23.83 5.53 15.80
CA GLU A 489 24.74 6.60 15.33
C GLU A 489 24.01 7.94 15.20
N ARG A 490 22.77 7.93 14.67
CA ARG A 490 21.96 9.17 14.57
C ARG A 490 21.59 9.72 15.95
N LEU A 491 21.30 8.84 16.90
CA LEU A 491 20.94 9.26 18.26
C LEU A 491 22.13 9.87 19.02
N LEU A 492 23.37 9.51 18.65
CA LEU A 492 24.57 10.15 19.21
C LEU A 492 24.70 11.62 18.75
N HIS A 493 24.34 11.94 17.51
CA HIS A 493 24.41 13.28 16.94
C HIS A 493 23.10 14.07 17.03
N LEU A 494 22.09 13.55 17.75
CA LEU A 494 20.76 14.17 17.84
C LEU A 494 20.83 15.62 18.37
N GLU A 495 21.68 15.91 19.33
CA GLU A 495 21.86 17.25 19.88
C GLU A 495 22.38 18.23 18.82
N GLU A 496 23.38 17.84 18.05
CA GLU A 496 23.98 18.67 16.99
C GLU A 496 22.95 18.99 15.90
N GLU A 497 22.15 18.01 15.51
CA GLU A 497 21.10 18.21 14.50
C GLU A 497 19.98 19.16 15.00
N LEU A 498 19.56 18.99 16.24
CA LEU A 498 18.55 19.90 16.84
C LEU A 498 19.06 21.32 16.97
N HIS A 499 20.36 21.52 17.34
CA HIS A 499 20.97 22.84 17.45
C HIS A 499 21.09 23.60 16.14
N LYS A 500 21.08 22.92 14.99
CA LYS A 500 21.05 23.60 13.67
C LYS A 500 19.78 24.43 13.46
N ARG A 501 18.70 24.11 14.16
CA ARG A 501 17.39 24.78 14.03
C ARG A 501 16.96 25.54 15.29
N VAL A 502 17.31 25.00 16.46
CA VAL A 502 16.88 25.56 17.75
C VAL A 502 18.05 26.28 18.41
N ILE A 503 17.94 27.57 18.47
CA ILE A 503 18.98 28.46 18.97
C ILE A 503 18.70 28.84 20.43
N GLY A 504 19.75 28.84 21.27
CA GLY A 504 19.71 29.38 22.63
C GLY A 504 18.92 28.55 23.65
N GLN A 505 18.73 27.25 23.39
CA GLN A 505 17.95 26.34 24.25
C GLN A 505 18.75 25.05 24.54
N GLU A 506 20.02 25.18 24.91
CA GLU A 506 20.96 24.04 25.12
C GLU A 506 20.42 23.06 26.15
N ASP A 507 19.89 23.55 27.29
CA ASP A 507 19.33 22.66 28.33
C ASP A 507 18.13 21.85 27.82
N ALA A 508 17.26 22.49 27.02
CA ALA A 508 16.08 21.83 26.47
C ALA A 508 16.45 20.72 25.44
N VAL A 509 17.36 21.04 24.53
CA VAL A 509 17.85 20.10 23.51
C VAL A 509 18.56 18.93 24.17
N THR A 510 19.44 19.19 25.13
CA THR A 510 20.18 18.14 25.84
C THR A 510 19.24 17.24 26.66
N ALA A 511 18.26 17.80 27.37
CA ALA A 511 17.29 17.02 28.14
C ALA A 511 16.43 16.08 27.23
N VAL A 512 15.93 16.62 26.13
CA VAL A 512 15.16 15.85 25.14
C VAL A 512 16.01 14.74 24.53
N ALA A 513 17.22 15.06 24.07
CA ALA A 513 18.11 14.08 23.45
C ALA A 513 18.52 12.96 24.42
N LYS A 514 18.80 13.28 25.69
CA LYS A 514 19.10 12.28 26.74
C LYS A 514 17.92 11.34 27.00
N ALA A 515 16.70 11.90 27.11
CA ALA A 515 15.51 11.08 27.35
C ALA A 515 15.23 10.14 26.20
N ILE A 516 15.36 10.61 24.96
CA ILE A 516 15.16 9.80 23.75
C ILE A 516 16.24 8.70 23.64
N ARG A 517 17.50 9.02 23.86
CA ARG A 517 18.59 8.03 23.88
C ARG A 517 18.35 6.94 24.94
N ARG A 518 17.91 7.31 26.14
CA ARG A 518 17.57 6.39 27.23
C ARG A 518 16.44 5.44 26.81
N ALA A 519 15.40 5.94 26.18
CA ALA A 519 14.27 5.15 25.72
C ALA A 519 14.68 4.17 24.61
N ARG A 520 15.46 4.64 23.62
CA ARG A 520 15.91 3.83 22.49
C ARG A 520 16.98 2.78 22.85
N ALA A 521 17.75 3.04 23.91
CA ALA A 521 18.68 2.06 24.46
C ALA A 521 18.00 0.92 25.24
N GLY A 522 16.64 0.88 25.27
CA GLY A 522 15.90 -0.18 25.97
C GLY A 522 15.87 -0.01 27.50
N MET A 523 16.28 1.16 28.02
CA MET A 523 16.33 1.45 29.46
C MET A 523 15.01 2.00 29.99
N LYS A 524 13.96 2.03 29.20
CA LYS A 524 12.61 2.49 29.54
C LYS A 524 11.61 1.35 29.40
N ASP A 525 10.49 1.44 30.14
CA ASP A 525 9.37 0.49 30.01
C ASP A 525 8.87 0.47 28.53
N PRO A 526 8.88 -0.68 27.86
CA PRO A 526 8.47 -0.80 26.47
C PRO A 526 7.00 -0.47 26.23
N LYS A 527 6.18 -0.42 27.28
CA LYS A 527 4.76 -0.04 27.20
C LYS A 527 4.53 1.46 27.14
N ARG A 528 5.54 2.29 27.42
CA ARG A 528 5.40 3.76 27.48
C ARG A 528 5.85 4.41 26.16
N PRO A 529 5.32 5.61 25.83
CA PRO A 529 5.79 6.38 24.68
C PRO A 529 7.30 6.59 24.69
N ILE A 530 7.94 6.85 23.51
CA ILE A 530 9.40 7.10 23.42
C ILE A 530 9.83 8.20 24.38
N GLY A 531 9.08 9.30 24.47
CA GLY A 531 9.33 10.39 25.37
C GLY A 531 8.07 11.20 25.67
N SER A 532 7.97 11.74 26.87
CA SER A 532 6.89 12.62 27.30
C SER A 532 7.49 13.88 27.95
N PHE A 533 7.20 15.04 27.36
CA PHE A 533 7.83 16.30 27.73
C PHE A 533 6.78 17.38 28.01
N LEU A 534 7.03 18.20 29.04
CA LEU A 534 6.28 19.41 29.27
C LEU A 534 7.20 20.61 29.08
N PHE A 535 6.95 21.44 28.07
CA PHE A 535 7.70 22.62 27.72
C PHE A 535 7.05 23.87 28.31
N LEU A 536 7.75 24.55 29.18
CA LEU A 536 7.29 25.74 29.89
C LEU A 536 8.07 26.96 29.41
N GLY A 537 7.42 28.12 29.33
CA GLY A 537 8.09 29.38 28.96
C GLY A 537 7.20 30.31 28.17
N SER A 538 7.70 31.53 27.92
CA SER A 538 6.98 32.55 27.17
C SER A 538 6.71 32.13 25.71
N THR A 539 5.84 32.88 25.06
CA THR A 539 5.52 32.65 23.65
C THR A 539 6.72 32.98 22.75
N GLY A 540 6.98 32.24 21.71
CA GLY A 540 8.01 32.57 20.73
C GLY A 540 9.46 32.21 21.11
N VAL A 541 9.69 31.46 22.21
CA VAL A 541 11.04 31.04 22.65
C VAL A 541 11.56 29.77 21.97
N GLY A 542 10.76 29.13 21.09
CA GLY A 542 11.20 27.98 20.34
C GLY A 542 10.57 26.66 20.74
N LYS A 543 9.56 26.61 21.66
CA LYS A 543 8.87 25.34 22.06
C LYS A 543 8.35 24.52 20.91
N THR A 544 7.55 25.12 20.02
CA THR A 544 6.98 24.45 18.83
C THR A 544 8.06 24.15 17.79
N GLU A 545 9.12 24.96 17.69
CA GLU A 545 10.21 24.72 16.74
C GLU A 545 11.05 23.51 17.15
N LEU A 546 11.29 23.30 18.43
CA LEU A 546 11.95 22.08 18.93
C LEU A 546 11.12 20.83 18.62
N ALA A 547 9.79 20.92 18.74
CA ALA A 547 8.91 19.81 18.37
C ALA A 547 8.98 19.49 16.86
N ARG A 548 9.03 20.52 15.99
CA ARG A 548 9.21 20.34 14.54
C ARG A 548 10.58 19.75 14.18
N ALA A 549 11.62 20.33 14.75
CA ALA A 549 12.99 19.83 14.55
C ALA A 549 13.12 18.37 14.97
N LEU A 550 12.48 18.00 16.09
CA LEU A 550 12.46 16.63 16.57
C LEU A 550 11.70 15.70 15.61
N ALA A 551 10.55 16.12 15.09
CA ALA A 551 9.79 15.33 14.11
C ALA A 551 10.60 15.09 12.82
N GLU A 552 11.29 16.10 12.31
CA GLU A 552 12.15 15.98 11.15
C GLU A 552 13.35 15.07 11.43
N THR A 553 14.04 15.26 12.55
CA THR A 553 15.24 14.49 12.86
C THR A 553 14.92 13.03 13.20
N MET A 554 13.85 12.77 13.97
CA MET A 554 13.48 11.42 14.42
C MET A 554 12.70 10.65 13.38
N PHE A 555 11.78 11.31 12.67
CA PHE A 555 10.82 10.69 11.76
C PHE A 555 10.94 11.18 10.32
N GLY A 556 11.96 12.00 10.01
CA GLY A 556 12.38 12.38 8.67
C GLY A 556 11.54 13.45 7.97
N SER A 557 10.45 13.92 8.59
CA SER A 557 9.62 14.98 8.03
C SER A 557 8.91 15.77 9.13
N GLU A 558 8.82 17.09 8.97
CA GLU A 558 7.98 17.93 9.82
C GLU A 558 6.49 17.56 9.78
N LYS A 559 6.04 16.92 8.68
CA LYS A 559 4.66 16.43 8.53
C LYS A 559 4.30 15.33 9.53
N ASN A 560 5.30 14.66 10.09
CA ASN A 560 5.11 13.65 11.13
C ASN A 560 4.93 14.29 12.53
N MET A 561 4.65 15.60 12.60
CA MET A 561 4.19 16.28 13.79
C MET A 561 2.68 16.47 13.75
N LEU A 562 1.98 15.83 14.69
CA LEU A 562 0.54 16.01 14.90
C LEU A 562 0.34 17.10 15.96
N ARG A 563 -0.31 18.18 15.60
CA ARG A 563 -0.56 19.30 16.51
C ARG A 563 -2.02 19.39 16.88
N PHE A 564 -2.28 19.48 18.20
CA PHE A 564 -3.58 19.72 18.80
C PHE A 564 -3.51 20.97 19.68
N ASP A 565 -4.31 21.97 19.38
CA ASP A 565 -4.42 23.19 20.18
C ASP A 565 -5.47 22.97 21.26
N MET A 566 -5.04 22.98 22.51
CA MET A 566 -5.92 22.68 23.65
C MET A 566 -6.94 23.78 23.94
N SER A 567 -6.82 24.94 23.30
CA SER A 567 -7.87 25.96 23.35
C SER A 567 -9.15 25.54 22.61
N GLU A 568 -9.07 24.57 21.70
CA GLU A 568 -10.22 23.95 21.05
C GLU A 568 -10.90 22.85 21.90
N TYR A 569 -10.30 22.44 23.02
CA TYR A 569 -10.75 21.33 23.87
C TYR A 569 -10.98 21.75 25.31
N MET A 570 -11.58 22.92 25.48
CA MET A 570 -11.88 23.50 26.80
C MET A 570 -13.11 22.89 27.46
N GLU A 571 -14.04 22.33 26.66
CA GLU A 571 -15.25 21.72 27.14
C GLU A 571 -15.23 20.20 27.06
N LYS A 572 -15.99 19.53 27.93
CA LYS A 572 -16.02 18.07 28.06
C LYS A 572 -16.40 17.38 26.75
N HIS A 573 -17.37 17.92 26.01
CA HIS A 573 -17.82 17.33 24.76
C HIS A 573 -16.78 17.44 23.65
N GLU A 574 -15.94 18.46 23.65
CA GLU A 574 -14.85 18.64 22.69
C GLU A 574 -13.73 17.63 22.93
N VAL A 575 -13.41 17.33 24.20
CA VAL A 575 -12.43 16.29 24.55
C VAL A 575 -12.86 14.93 24.03
N SER A 576 -14.17 14.63 23.98
CA SER A 576 -14.66 13.38 23.41
C SER A 576 -14.34 13.24 21.91
N ARG A 577 -14.16 14.33 21.17
CA ARG A 577 -13.75 14.31 19.75
C ARG A 577 -12.33 13.76 19.54
N LEU A 578 -11.47 13.86 20.57
CA LEU A 578 -10.12 13.29 20.49
C LEU A 578 -10.13 11.76 20.43
N VAL A 579 -11.04 11.14 21.17
CA VAL A 579 -11.12 9.67 21.33
C VAL A 579 -12.22 9.06 20.47
N GLY A 580 -13.22 9.87 20.09
CA GLY A 580 -14.44 9.43 19.41
C GLY A 580 -15.62 9.34 20.37
N ALA A 581 -16.82 9.61 19.84
CA ALA A 581 -18.06 9.58 20.60
C ALA A 581 -18.42 8.13 21.02
N PRO A 582 -18.97 7.94 22.24
CA PRO A 582 -19.44 6.63 22.64
C PRO A 582 -20.67 6.18 21.82
N PRO A 583 -20.97 4.87 21.80
CA PRO A 583 -22.12 4.33 21.07
C PRO A 583 -23.44 5.02 21.45
N GLY A 584 -24.19 5.43 20.41
CA GLY A 584 -25.48 6.10 20.58
C GLY A 584 -25.43 7.63 20.61
N TYR A 585 -24.27 8.25 20.53
CA TYR A 585 -24.11 9.69 20.38
C TYR A 585 -23.83 10.11 18.94
N VAL A 586 -24.21 11.34 18.59
CA VAL A 586 -23.92 11.94 17.28
C VAL A 586 -22.40 11.97 17.05
N GLY A 587 -21.93 11.52 15.89
CA GLY A 587 -20.50 11.44 15.58
C GLY A 587 -19.84 10.10 15.97
N TYR A 588 -20.56 9.06 16.37
CA TYR A 588 -20.01 7.74 16.68
C TYR A 588 -19.29 7.09 15.48
N GLU A 589 -19.77 7.32 14.24
CA GLU A 589 -19.14 6.81 13.02
C GLU A 589 -17.89 7.59 12.64
N GLU A 590 -17.77 8.83 13.10
CA GLU A 590 -16.54 9.63 12.98
C GLU A 590 -15.55 9.15 14.03
N GLY A 591 -14.40 8.62 13.62
CA GLY A 591 -13.34 8.21 14.54
C GLY A 591 -12.81 9.37 15.40
N GLY A 592 -12.06 9.07 16.45
CA GLY A 592 -11.45 10.11 17.27
C GLY A 592 -10.30 10.82 16.55
N GLN A 593 -10.25 12.13 16.59
CA GLN A 593 -9.24 12.92 15.89
C GLN A 593 -7.81 12.53 16.28
N LEU A 594 -7.53 12.35 17.58
CA LEU A 594 -6.23 11.91 18.07
C LEU A 594 -5.96 10.44 17.72
N THR A 595 -6.92 9.57 17.99
CA THR A 595 -6.76 8.13 17.79
C THR A 595 -6.62 7.77 16.31
N ASP A 596 -7.37 8.40 15.41
CA ASP A 596 -7.24 8.17 13.97
C ASP A 596 -5.97 8.77 13.39
N ALA A 597 -5.54 9.95 13.87
CA ALA A 597 -4.29 10.57 13.44
C ALA A 597 -3.07 9.72 13.80
N VAL A 598 -3.02 9.19 15.03
CA VAL A 598 -1.93 8.33 15.50
C VAL A 598 -1.97 6.96 14.81
N ARG A 599 -3.15 6.39 14.57
CA ARG A 599 -3.29 5.14 13.84
C ARG A 599 -2.75 5.22 12.42
N ARG A 600 -2.96 6.39 11.74
CA ARG A 600 -2.42 6.63 10.40
C ARG A 600 -0.92 6.93 10.42
N ASN A 601 -0.44 7.59 11.50
CA ASN A 601 0.94 7.99 11.65
C ASN A 601 1.49 7.56 13.02
N PRO A 602 1.76 6.26 13.23
CA PRO A 602 2.20 5.74 14.53
C PRO A 602 3.59 6.19 14.95
N TYR A 603 4.39 6.71 14.00
CA TYR A 603 5.71 7.29 14.22
C TYR A 603 5.63 8.80 14.08
N SER A 604 5.22 9.48 15.15
CA SER A 604 4.97 10.92 15.11
C SER A 604 5.35 11.61 16.42
N VAL A 605 5.59 12.91 16.32
CA VAL A 605 5.63 13.81 17.46
C VAL A 605 4.22 14.37 17.66
N ILE A 606 3.62 14.10 18.80
CA ILE A 606 2.31 14.63 19.16
C ILE A 606 2.52 15.86 20.03
N LEU A 607 2.13 17.02 19.51
CA LEU A 607 2.22 18.31 20.19
C LEU A 607 0.84 18.73 20.68
N PHE A 608 0.68 18.77 21.99
CA PHE A 608 -0.47 19.41 22.65
C PHE A 608 -0.07 20.83 23.06
N ASP A 609 -0.61 21.82 22.37
CA ASP A 609 -0.27 23.22 22.59
C ASP A 609 -1.23 23.84 23.62
N GLU A 610 -0.71 24.63 24.53
CA GLU A 610 -1.45 25.36 25.61
C GLU A 610 -2.28 24.41 26.51
N VAL A 611 -1.63 23.37 27.05
CA VAL A 611 -2.31 22.32 27.83
C VAL A 611 -3.02 22.81 29.08
N GLU A 612 -2.62 23.98 29.62
CA GLU A 612 -3.29 24.62 30.74
C GLU A 612 -4.75 25.02 30.44
N LYS A 613 -5.13 25.12 29.18
CA LYS A 613 -6.49 25.46 28.77
C LYS A 613 -7.41 24.26 28.63
N ALA A 614 -6.84 23.05 28.56
CA ALA A 614 -7.59 21.83 28.36
C ALA A 614 -8.56 21.53 29.52
N HIS A 615 -9.70 20.94 29.19
CA HIS A 615 -10.62 20.39 30.19
C HIS A 615 -9.96 19.30 31.04
N ALA A 616 -10.36 19.12 32.29
CA ALA A 616 -9.78 18.15 33.22
C ALA A 616 -9.82 16.68 32.71
N ASP A 617 -10.83 16.31 31.92
CA ASP A 617 -10.96 14.97 31.36
C ASP A 617 -9.87 14.64 30.32
N PHE A 618 -9.26 15.63 29.68
CA PHE A 618 -8.11 15.45 28.79
C PHE A 618 -6.93 14.81 29.53
N PHE A 619 -6.64 15.25 30.75
CA PHE A 619 -5.54 14.70 31.54
C PHE A 619 -5.78 13.23 31.92
N ASN A 620 -7.04 12.82 32.10
CA ASN A 620 -7.39 11.43 32.34
C ASN A 620 -7.10 10.54 31.14
N ILE A 621 -7.32 11.06 29.92
CA ILE A 621 -6.95 10.38 28.66
C ILE A 621 -5.43 10.27 28.56
N LEU A 622 -4.71 11.38 28.82
CA LEU A 622 -3.26 11.37 28.77
C LEU A 622 -2.61 10.43 29.77
N LEU A 623 -3.18 10.29 30.97
CA LEU A 623 -2.67 9.33 31.96
C LEU A 623 -2.65 7.91 31.39
N GLN A 624 -3.68 7.49 30.68
CA GLN A 624 -3.71 6.17 30.06
C GLN A 624 -2.63 6.02 28.97
N VAL A 625 -2.42 7.07 28.17
CA VAL A 625 -1.39 7.08 27.14
C VAL A 625 0.02 7.06 27.74
N LEU A 626 0.27 7.86 28.79
CA LEU A 626 1.57 7.98 29.44
C LEU A 626 1.97 6.72 30.23
N ASP A 627 1.00 5.97 30.77
CA ASP A 627 1.26 4.75 31.55
C ASP A 627 1.31 3.51 30.69
N ASP A 628 0.26 3.28 29.89
CA ASP A 628 0.06 2.05 29.14
C ASP A 628 0.50 2.16 27.66
N GLY A 629 0.87 3.38 27.18
CA GLY A 629 1.21 3.65 25.79
C GLY A 629 0.10 3.33 24.80
N ARG A 630 -1.14 3.23 25.26
CA ARG A 630 -2.27 2.87 24.42
C ARG A 630 -3.52 3.66 24.80
N LEU A 631 -4.41 3.83 23.85
CA LEU A 631 -5.70 4.47 24.07
C LEU A 631 -6.79 3.69 23.32
N THR A 632 -7.89 3.40 23.98
CA THR A 632 -9.04 2.75 23.34
C THR A 632 -10.01 3.81 22.83
N ASP A 633 -10.31 3.77 21.53
CA ASP A 633 -11.24 4.71 20.89
C ASP A 633 -12.71 4.40 21.23
N GLY A 634 -13.61 5.32 20.84
CA GLY A 634 -15.06 5.16 21.04
C GLY A 634 -15.66 3.93 20.35
N GLN A 635 -14.97 3.33 19.38
CA GLN A 635 -15.36 2.11 18.66
C GLN A 635 -14.78 0.84 19.30
N GLY A 636 -14.04 0.96 20.40
CA GLY A 636 -13.41 -0.15 21.11
C GLY A 636 -12.10 -0.64 20.48
N ARG A 637 -11.50 0.12 19.55
CA ARG A 637 -10.19 -0.22 18.96
C ARG A 637 -9.09 0.37 19.83
N THR A 638 -8.04 -0.38 20.06
CA THR A 638 -6.87 0.07 20.81
C THR A 638 -5.84 0.66 19.86
N VAL A 639 -5.43 1.90 20.11
CA VAL A 639 -4.39 2.62 19.35
C VAL A 639 -3.11 2.65 20.16
N ASP A 640 -1.99 2.34 19.52
CA ASP A 640 -0.66 2.25 20.13
C ASP A 640 0.09 3.58 20.01
N PHE A 641 0.58 4.10 21.13
CA PHE A 641 1.37 5.33 21.25
C PHE A 641 2.83 5.07 21.64
N THR A 642 3.23 3.82 21.76
CA THR A 642 4.59 3.45 22.23
C THR A 642 5.69 3.99 21.33
N ASN A 643 5.40 4.22 20.05
CA ASN A 643 6.31 4.77 19.05
C ASN A 643 6.22 6.30 18.87
N CYS A 644 5.38 6.97 19.68
CA CYS A 644 5.21 8.41 19.61
C CYS A 644 6.10 9.13 20.62
N VAL A 645 6.41 10.41 20.32
CA VAL A 645 6.96 11.37 21.28
C VAL A 645 5.86 12.36 21.63
N ILE A 646 5.55 12.49 22.90
CA ILE A 646 4.49 13.38 23.39
C ILE A 646 5.12 14.66 23.92
N ILE A 647 4.73 15.79 23.35
CA ILE A 647 5.18 17.13 23.78
C ILE A 647 3.95 17.94 24.16
N MET A 648 3.97 18.49 25.35
CA MET A 648 2.96 19.40 25.86
C MET A 648 3.60 20.78 26.05
N THR A 649 2.96 21.84 25.57
CA THR A 649 3.47 23.22 25.82
C THR A 649 2.54 23.94 26.76
N SER A 650 3.12 24.79 27.59
CA SER A 650 2.37 25.69 28.47
C SER A 650 3.05 27.02 28.61
N ASN A 651 2.25 28.07 28.79
CA ASN A 651 2.68 29.42 29.08
C ASN A 651 2.62 29.74 30.57
N LEU A 652 2.37 28.77 31.44
CA LEU A 652 2.34 28.95 32.89
C LEU A 652 3.66 29.52 33.40
N GLY A 653 3.59 30.48 34.29
CA GLY A 653 4.74 31.11 34.91
C GLY A 653 5.53 32.06 33.99
N SER A 654 5.09 32.32 32.76
CA SER A 654 5.78 33.23 31.82
C SER A 654 5.95 34.64 32.41
N GLY A 655 5.02 35.12 33.25
CA GLY A 655 5.13 36.39 33.94
C GLY A 655 6.25 36.46 34.98
N LEU A 656 6.66 35.32 35.56
CA LEU A 656 7.76 35.25 36.53
C LEU A 656 9.14 35.42 35.87
N LEU A 657 9.25 35.00 34.59
CA LEU A 657 10.45 35.21 33.78
C LEU A 657 10.59 36.68 33.34
N ARG A 658 9.50 37.47 33.36
CA ARG A 658 9.44 38.87 32.91
C ARG A 658 9.83 39.89 34.01
N GLY A 659 9.74 39.51 35.28
CA GLY A 659 9.73 40.47 36.42
C GLY A 659 11.05 41.17 36.76
N LYS A 660 12.19 40.83 36.13
CA LYS A 660 13.49 41.34 36.57
C LYS A 660 14.32 42.10 35.51
N GLU A 661 13.84 42.21 34.26
CA GLU A 661 14.60 42.89 33.18
C GLU A 661 14.61 44.44 33.25
N LYS A 662 14.04 45.04 34.26
CA LYS A 662 14.04 46.54 34.42
C LYS A 662 15.22 47.09 35.18
N LYS A 663 16.38 46.47 35.19
CA LYS A 663 17.62 47.13 35.62
C LYS A 663 18.58 47.25 34.44
N LEU A 664 18.50 48.38 33.73
CA LEU A 664 19.57 48.83 32.85
C LEU A 664 20.81 49.13 33.71
N GLY A 665 21.84 48.33 33.57
CA GLY A 665 23.17 48.58 34.14
C GLY A 665 23.91 47.26 34.30
N PHE A 666 25.09 47.15 33.71
CA PHE A 666 26.16 46.15 33.83
C PHE A 666 25.83 44.98 34.78
N ILE A 667 25.33 43.87 34.23
CA ILE A 667 24.96 42.67 34.96
C ILE A 667 26.00 41.58 34.68
N ASP A 668 26.54 41.03 35.78
CA ASP A 668 27.47 39.90 35.74
C ASP A 668 26.75 38.62 35.27
N LYS A 669 27.31 37.89 34.29
CA LYS A 669 26.78 36.62 33.77
C LYS A 669 26.43 35.56 34.85
N ASN A 670 26.95 35.71 36.06
CA ASN A 670 26.68 34.84 37.20
C ASN A 670 25.38 35.22 37.97
N GLU A 671 24.90 36.46 37.88
CA GLU A 671 23.62 36.87 38.49
C GLU A 671 22.45 36.42 37.65
N ASP A 672 22.53 36.46 36.31
CA ASP A 672 21.50 36.01 35.38
C ASP A 672 21.19 34.51 35.56
N LYS A 673 22.18 33.65 35.78
CA LYS A 673 22.00 32.23 36.04
C LYS A 673 21.25 31.98 37.36
N LYS A 674 21.59 32.70 38.43
CA LYS A 674 20.90 32.54 39.74
C LYS A 674 19.47 33.03 39.68
N ASP A 675 19.23 34.13 38.98
CA ASP A 675 17.87 34.65 38.79
C ASP A 675 16.98 33.73 37.96
N PHE A 676 17.53 33.09 36.89
CA PHE A 676 16.81 32.09 36.13
C PHE A 676 16.49 30.83 36.96
N GLU A 677 17.45 30.29 37.73
CA GLU A 677 17.21 29.13 38.58
C GLU A 677 16.13 29.41 39.66
N SER A 678 16.11 30.63 40.19
CA SER A 678 15.06 31.04 41.12
C SER A 678 13.68 31.14 40.44
N ALA A 679 13.61 31.71 39.24
CA ALA A 679 12.38 31.78 38.45
C ALA A 679 11.91 30.39 38.05
N LYS A 680 12.82 29.53 37.64
CA LYS A 680 12.55 28.14 37.31
C LYS A 680 11.93 27.37 38.48
N ALA A 681 12.47 27.52 39.68
CA ALA A 681 11.91 26.93 40.90
C ALA A 681 10.47 27.39 41.17
N MET A 682 10.20 28.69 41.01
CA MET A 682 8.84 29.24 41.16
C MET A 682 7.88 28.73 40.10
N ILE A 683 8.32 28.60 38.85
CA ILE A 683 7.51 28.06 37.76
C ILE A 683 7.18 26.59 38.01
N LEU A 684 8.17 25.79 38.43
CA LEU A 684 7.94 24.38 38.77
C LEU A 684 6.98 24.22 39.94
N ASP A 685 7.00 25.14 40.91
CA ASP A 685 6.03 25.13 42.00
C ASP A 685 4.63 25.49 41.51
N GLN A 686 4.49 26.49 40.65
CA GLN A 686 3.20 26.83 40.02
C GLN A 686 2.62 25.65 39.20
N VAL A 687 3.48 24.92 38.50
CA VAL A 687 3.07 23.70 37.75
C VAL A 687 2.51 22.64 38.70
N LYS A 688 3.15 22.42 39.87
CA LYS A 688 2.67 21.48 40.88
C LYS A 688 1.31 21.87 41.46
N HIS A 689 1.01 23.17 41.54
CA HIS A 689 -0.30 23.68 41.99
C HIS A 689 -1.38 23.57 40.89
N THR A 690 -0.99 23.67 39.62
CA THR A 690 -1.95 23.66 38.49
C THR A 690 -2.31 22.26 38.02
N PHE A 691 -1.36 21.37 37.94
CA PHE A 691 -1.55 20.03 37.47
C PHE A 691 -1.55 19.01 38.61
N ARG A 692 -2.33 17.94 38.47
CA ARG A 692 -2.40 16.86 39.46
C ARG A 692 -1.04 16.16 39.62
N PRO A 693 -0.64 15.79 40.86
CA PRO A 693 0.64 15.12 41.08
C PRO A 693 0.83 13.83 40.30
N GLU A 694 -0.25 13.06 40.12
CA GLU A 694 -0.23 11.84 39.33
C GLU A 694 0.12 12.07 37.87
N PHE A 695 -0.29 13.19 37.31
CA PHE A 695 0.05 13.56 35.92
C PHE A 695 1.51 14.00 35.82
N ILE A 696 1.97 14.85 36.72
CA ILE A 696 3.37 15.34 36.73
C ILE A 696 4.36 14.19 36.85
N ASN A 697 4.08 13.19 37.68
CA ASN A 697 4.94 12.04 37.93
C ASN A 697 5.05 11.08 36.72
N ARG A 698 4.19 11.22 35.70
CA ARG A 698 4.23 10.42 34.48
C ARG A 698 5.01 11.07 33.35
N ILE A 699 5.32 12.34 33.47
CA ILE A 699 6.10 13.08 32.49
C ILE A 699 7.58 12.76 32.70
N ASP A 700 8.29 12.42 31.62
CA ASP A 700 9.70 12.08 31.69
C ASP A 700 10.58 13.29 32.06
N GLU A 701 10.29 14.45 31.45
CA GLU A 701 11.07 15.67 31.73
C GLU A 701 10.17 16.94 31.65
N ILE A 702 10.32 17.83 32.61
CA ILE A 702 9.69 19.14 32.59
C ILE A 702 10.78 20.17 32.28
N ILE A 703 10.65 20.87 31.18
CA ILE A 703 11.69 21.71 30.63
C ILE A 703 11.23 23.16 30.60
N VAL A 704 11.98 24.04 31.26
CA VAL A 704 11.76 25.50 31.25
C VAL A 704 12.68 26.14 30.22
N PHE A 705 12.06 26.76 29.20
CA PHE A 705 12.77 27.44 28.12
C PHE A 705 13.33 28.80 28.59
N HIS A 706 14.54 29.07 28.17
CA HIS A 706 15.19 30.37 28.45
C HIS A 706 14.58 31.50 27.62
N PRO A 707 14.47 32.72 28.14
CA PRO A 707 14.22 33.90 27.32
C PRO A 707 15.32 34.06 26.25
N LEU A 708 14.93 34.52 25.04
CA LEU A 708 15.90 34.73 23.97
C LEU A 708 16.72 36.00 24.21
N THR A 709 18.05 35.91 24.06
CA THR A 709 18.97 37.05 24.09
C THR A 709 19.04 37.72 22.70
N THR A 710 19.60 38.96 22.64
CA THR A 710 19.84 39.65 21.36
C THR A 710 20.75 38.85 20.43
N GLU A 711 21.73 38.13 20.97
CA GLU A 711 22.62 37.25 20.24
C GLU A 711 21.82 36.09 19.59
N ASN A 712 20.93 35.48 20.39
CA ASN A 712 20.05 34.41 19.87
C ASN A 712 19.12 34.92 18.77
N LEU A 713 18.54 36.12 18.92
CA LEU A 713 17.69 36.73 17.90
C LEU A 713 18.47 37.03 16.61
N SER A 714 19.75 37.38 16.70
CA SER A 714 20.61 37.59 15.52
C SER A 714 20.83 36.27 14.74
N GLU A 715 21.07 35.19 15.44
CA GLU A 715 21.21 33.87 14.78
C GLU A 715 19.90 33.36 14.20
N ILE A 716 18.79 33.58 14.90
CA ILE A 716 17.45 33.25 14.38
C ILE A 716 17.14 34.07 13.12
N ALA A 717 17.48 35.38 13.11
CA ALA A 717 17.32 36.20 11.92
C ALA A 717 18.09 35.64 10.71
N LYS A 718 19.34 35.19 10.91
CA LYS A 718 20.14 34.55 9.85
C LYS A 718 19.44 33.29 9.31
N LEU A 719 18.90 32.45 10.19
CA LEU A 719 18.19 31.25 9.77
C LEU A 719 16.91 31.57 9.00
N LEU A 720 16.12 32.54 9.44
CA LEU A 720 14.91 32.98 8.76
C LEU A 720 15.21 33.57 7.38
N LEU A 721 16.24 34.43 7.26
CA LEU A 721 16.68 34.99 5.98
C LEU A 721 17.21 33.92 5.04
N LYS A 722 17.94 32.93 5.55
CA LYS A 722 18.38 31.76 4.74
C LYS A 722 17.20 30.93 4.24
N ALA A 723 16.11 30.86 4.99
CA ALA A 723 14.89 30.18 4.52
C ALA A 723 14.21 30.95 3.37
N VAL A 724 14.28 32.31 3.39
CA VAL A 724 13.83 33.17 2.28
C VAL A 724 14.72 32.96 1.05
N GLU A 725 16.04 32.93 1.25
CA GLU A 725 17.02 32.70 0.19
C GLU A 725 16.77 31.37 -0.55
N LYS A 726 16.53 30.29 0.19
CA LYS A 726 16.15 28.99 -0.41
C LYS A 726 14.88 29.03 -1.28
N LYS A 727 13.90 29.87 -0.90
CA LYS A 727 12.72 30.05 -1.75
C LYS A 727 13.07 30.76 -3.06
N LEU A 728 14.00 31.71 -3.01
CA LEU A 728 14.47 32.47 -4.17
C LEU A 728 15.39 31.65 -5.08
N GLU A 729 16.12 30.67 -4.57
CA GLU A 729 16.92 29.73 -5.37
C GLU A 729 16.08 28.98 -6.39
N HIS A 730 14.84 28.61 -6.04
CA HIS A 730 13.89 27.98 -6.99
C HIS A 730 13.50 28.92 -8.16
N LEU A 731 13.70 30.23 -7.97
CA LEU A 731 13.47 31.26 -9.00
C LEU A 731 14.79 31.71 -9.67
N HIS A 732 15.89 30.99 -9.40
CA HIS A 732 17.25 31.31 -9.85
C HIS A 732 17.75 32.70 -9.40
N LEU A 733 17.29 33.14 -8.22
CA LEU A 733 17.71 34.41 -7.59
C LEU A 733 18.49 34.12 -6.33
N LYS A 734 19.51 34.92 -6.07
CA LYS A 734 20.25 34.94 -4.80
C LYS A 734 19.89 36.19 -4.01
N MET A 735 20.00 36.11 -2.69
CA MET A 735 19.77 37.26 -1.80
C MET A 735 21.00 37.47 -0.92
N ASP A 736 21.46 38.70 -0.87
CA ASP A 736 22.52 39.12 0.04
C ASP A 736 22.04 40.26 0.95
N VAL A 737 22.07 40.03 2.26
CA VAL A 737 21.53 40.93 3.25
C VAL A 737 22.69 41.51 4.07
N SER A 738 22.87 42.84 4.00
CA SER A 738 23.92 43.54 4.76
C SER A 738 23.75 43.38 6.27
N GLU A 739 24.85 43.49 7.00
CA GLU A 739 24.84 43.43 8.47
C GLU A 739 23.97 44.55 9.09
N LYS A 740 23.97 45.72 8.45
CA LYS A 740 23.09 46.83 8.85
C LYS A 740 21.64 46.53 8.69
N ALA A 741 21.23 45.90 7.57
CA ALA A 741 19.86 45.49 7.32
C ALA A 741 19.40 44.40 8.32
N ARG A 742 20.28 43.47 8.64
CA ARG A 742 19.99 42.49 9.71
C ARG A 742 19.79 43.13 11.07
N ASN A 743 20.65 44.04 11.47
CA ASN A 743 20.51 44.73 12.75
C ASN A 743 19.26 45.62 12.80
N HIS A 744 18.87 46.20 11.67
CA HIS A 744 17.60 46.95 11.54
C HIS A 744 16.40 46.00 11.77
N LEU A 745 16.32 44.88 11.05
CA LEU A 745 15.28 43.90 11.22
C LEU A 745 15.17 43.34 12.64
N ILE A 746 16.30 43.17 13.32
CA ILE A 746 16.33 42.72 14.70
C ILE A 746 15.80 43.84 15.63
N ALA A 747 16.21 45.10 15.42
CA ALA A 747 15.76 46.22 16.25
C ALA A 747 14.24 46.44 16.16
N ASP A 748 13.70 46.40 14.97
CA ASP A 748 12.25 46.59 14.72
C ASP A 748 11.43 45.32 15.03
N GLY A 749 12.03 44.13 14.87
CA GLY A 749 11.38 42.84 15.13
C GLY A 749 11.65 42.25 16.51
N SER A 750 12.46 42.87 17.35
CA SER A 750 12.76 42.35 18.69
C SER A 750 11.72 42.86 19.71
N ASP A 751 10.93 41.91 20.19
CA ASP A 751 10.11 42.14 21.37
C ASP A 751 10.40 41.00 22.37
N PHE A 752 11.08 41.33 23.43
CA PHE A 752 11.46 40.39 24.49
C PHE A 752 10.21 39.72 25.14
N GLU A 753 9.05 40.33 24.98
CA GLU A 753 7.80 39.79 25.51
C GLU A 753 7.23 38.66 24.65
N TYR A 754 7.42 38.76 23.34
CA TYR A 754 6.85 37.80 22.34
C TYR A 754 7.91 36.95 21.63
N GLY A 755 9.15 37.03 22.07
CA GLY A 755 10.28 36.22 21.56
C GLY A 755 10.57 36.46 20.09
N ALA A 756 10.77 35.39 19.30
CA ALA A 756 11.10 35.48 17.86
C ALA A 756 9.88 35.62 16.93
N ARG A 757 8.64 35.62 17.44
CA ARG A 757 7.43 35.76 16.58
C ARG A 757 7.33 37.11 15.88
N PRO A 758 7.58 38.28 16.57
CA PRO A 758 7.61 39.56 15.91
C PRO A 758 8.67 39.66 14.83
N LEU A 759 9.89 39.17 15.08
CA LEU A 759 10.99 39.16 14.12
C LEU A 759 10.61 38.42 12.81
N LYS A 760 9.93 37.26 12.90
CA LYS A 760 9.45 36.55 11.73
C LYS A 760 8.42 37.36 10.94
N ARG A 761 7.52 38.09 11.61
CA ARG A 761 6.54 38.97 10.97
C ARG A 761 7.19 40.15 10.28
N THR A 762 8.21 40.76 10.94
CA THR A 762 8.97 41.86 10.35
C THR A 762 9.70 41.42 9.09
N ILE A 763 10.40 40.28 9.13
CA ILE A 763 11.04 39.70 7.92
C ILE A 763 10.01 39.43 6.82
N GLN A 764 8.86 38.87 7.15
CA GLN A 764 7.81 38.66 6.16
C GLN A 764 7.35 39.96 5.52
N LYS A 765 7.01 40.93 6.32
CA LYS A 765 6.47 42.22 5.87
C LYS A 765 7.49 43.08 5.13
N GLU A 766 8.74 43.16 5.65
CA GLU A 766 9.74 44.08 5.11
C GLU A 766 10.65 43.46 4.06
N VAL A 767 10.74 42.12 3.99
CA VAL A 767 11.61 41.44 3.03
C VAL A 767 10.79 40.60 2.05
N GLU A 768 9.93 39.66 2.50
CA GLU A 768 9.19 38.78 1.59
C GLU A 768 8.15 39.55 0.76
N ASP A 769 7.39 40.46 1.36
CA ASP A 769 6.37 41.24 0.66
C ASP A 769 7.01 42.17 -0.40
N GLU A 770 8.09 42.92 -0.03
CA GLU A 770 8.81 43.78 -0.97
C GLU A 770 9.47 43.03 -2.13
N ILE A 771 10.10 41.88 -1.85
CA ILE A 771 10.63 41.02 -2.92
C ILE A 771 9.52 40.52 -3.83
N SER A 772 8.37 40.18 -3.27
CA SER A 772 7.20 39.73 -4.04
C SER A 772 6.69 40.82 -4.97
N GLU A 773 6.63 42.09 -4.51
CA GLU A 773 6.26 43.22 -5.35
C GLU A 773 7.28 43.49 -6.48
N LEU A 774 8.57 43.36 -6.20
CA LEU A 774 9.63 43.45 -7.20
C LEU A 774 9.55 42.35 -8.26
N LEU A 775 9.22 41.14 -7.84
CA LEU A 775 9.01 40.03 -8.77
C LEU A 775 7.78 40.24 -9.66
N LEU A 776 6.65 40.62 -9.07
CA LEU A 776 5.39 40.85 -9.81
C LEU A 776 5.46 42.06 -10.75
N SER A 777 6.19 43.13 -10.33
CA SER A 777 6.43 44.29 -11.19
C SER A 777 7.44 44.07 -12.32
N GLY A 778 8.06 42.87 -12.38
CA GLY A 778 9.03 42.50 -13.41
C GLY A 778 10.38 43.18 -13.29
N LYS A 779 10.65 43.92 -12.22
CA LYS A 779 11.94 44.64 -11.98
C LYS A 779 13.13 43.68 -11.74
N LEU A 780 12.86 42.41 -11.42
CA LEU A 780 13.86 41.36 -11.21
C LEU A 780 14.08 40.48 -12.47
N LYS A 781 13.40 40.77 -13.60
CA LYS A 781 13.63 40.02 -14.83
C LYS A 781 15.05 40.22 -15.36
N GLY A 782 15.81 39.10 -15.49
CA GLY A 782 17.18 39.12 -16.00
C GLY A 782 18.22 39.50 -14.95
N LYS A 783 17.84 39.59 -13.67
CA LYS A 783 18.71 39.81 -12.54
C LYS A 783 19.06 38.50 -11.86
N SER A 784 20.22 38.43 -11.21
CA SER A 784 20.71 37.21 -10.54
C SER A 784 20.79 37.34 -9.01
N THR A 785 20.98 38.56 -8.52
CA THR A 785 21.24 38.80 -7.07
C THR A 785 20.45 40.01 -6.58
N ILE A 786 19.85 39.91 -5.39
CA ILE A 786 19.12 40.96 -4.70
C ILE A 786 19.98 41.38 -3.49
N HIS A 787 20.43 42.62 -3.45
CA HIS A 787 21.14 43.21 -2.32
C HIS A 787 20.16 43.99 -1.44
N VAL A 788 20.11 43.63 -0.17
CA VAL A 788 19.23 44.31 0.85
C VAL A 788 20.10 45.11 1.78
N ASP A 789 19.92 46.42 1.80
CA ASP A 789 20.65 47.35 2.68
C ASP A 789 19.70 48.37 3.34
N VAL A 790 20.19 49.17 4.26
CA VAL A 790 19.45 50.23 4.95
C VAL A 790 19.68 51.58 4.26
N GLY A 791 18.58 52.21 3.85
CA GLY A 791 18.60 53.53 3.24
C GLY A 791 18.71 54.67 4.23
N GLU A 792 18.88 55.91 3.73
CA GLU A 792 19.05 57.13 4.55
C GLU A 792 17.89 57.44 5.51
N LYS A 793 16.69 56.90 5.21
CA LYS A 793 15.49 57.08 6.06
C LYS A 793 15.24 55.91 7.01
N ASN A 794 16.28 55.11 7.28
CA ASN A 794 16.18 53.90 8.11
C ASN A 794 15.14 52.89 7.63
N ASN A 795 14.88 52.77 6.31
CA ASN A 795 14.06 51.77 5.66
C ASN A 795 14.95 50.81 4.85
N LEU A 796 14.47 49.60 4.56
CA LEU A 796 15.19 48.66 3.71
C LEU A 796 15.15 49.11 2.26
N VAL A 797 16.26 48.98 1.56
CA VAL A 797 16.40 49.26 0.12
C VAL A 797 16.87 47.99 -0.60
N PHE A 798 16.21 47.70 -1.71
CA PHE A 798 16.45 46.50 -2.50
C PHE A 798 17.07 46.90 -3.84
N ASN A 799 18.30 46.52 -4.06
CA ASN A 799 19.01 46.67 -5.33
C ASN A 799 19.22 45.30 -5.94
N ALA A 800 19.04 45.19 -7.26
CA ALA A 800 19.19 43.91 -7.95
C ALA A 800 20.17 44.06 -9.13
N ASP A 801 21.12 43.14 -9.19
CA ASP A 801 22.16 43.07 -10.23
C ASP A 801 21.98 41.90 -11.19
#